data_3d80f581636cb27b5cb233fdc3f9be64
#
_entry.id   3d80f581636cb27b5cb233fdc3f9be64
#
_cell.length_a   1.000
_cell.length_b   1.000
_cell.length_c   1.000
_cell.angle_alpha   90.00
_cell.angle_beta   90.00
_cell.angle_gamma   90.00
#
_symmetry.space_group_name_H-M   'P 1'
#
loop_
_entity.id
_entity.type
_entity.pdbx_description
1 polymer ?
#
loop_
_entity_poly.entity_id
_entity_poly.type
_entity_poly.pdbx_seq_one_letter_code
_entity_poly.pdbx_strand_id
1 'polypeptide(L)'
;MVKQVEKRDGRIVKFNRSKIVSAIQSAMEDSGDDINIDVANEISHNIAEIDADILNVDSIHKQVEKGLSKAGFKKSLKLYKSYRTKRDIARKAPSRRAFKEIIDAKPSEITRENANMNADTPAGMMMKFASENTKSYAKDILLSNDVKDAIDANIIHVHDLDYYPTKSLTCVQHPLDRLFDGGFTAGHGESRAPKRIETAAIQACISMEAIQNEMHGGQAIPAFDFYLAPYVRKTFIEELNKLQDITKHSLTHLHDIEIDDYIKKDALMLDGDELYKQYAMNATVDRVHQAMEAFVHNMNMIHSRGGNQVVFSSINYGTDTSAEGRCIIREILNTTYRGVGNNSTAIFPIQIWKKKRGVSYLPEDKNYDLYQLACKVSARRFFPNFVNLDATFNQHELWDINDPNRFKYEVATMGCRTRVFENRFGDKTSIGRGNLSFTTVNIVRLAIEASIEAGFLLKNKTGYINQHRCDWEESKAREARAKMEKLFFEKLDRAMNITAKQLNERFNFQKTALKKQFPLLMNGMWNGSNDLKADDIIENVINQGTLGIGFIGLAEALIVLRGSHHGESDWAQELGLQIVSHMRDKANEFSDEYQHNFSILATPAEGLSGKFTKNDKEKFGIIEGVTDKEYYTNSNHVPVYYKCTPSHKAKIEGPYHDLTRGGHIFYVEMDGDATHNPEAIMRIVDIMDKYNIGYCSVNHNRNRCLSCGYENADKVMEKCPKCGSKDIDTLQRITGYLVGTTNRWNNAKLSELRDRVTHDDKNNAITNEN
;
A
#
# COMPACT_ATOMS: atom_id res chain seq x y z
N MET A 1 52.06 6.04 27.38
CA MET A 1 50.91 6.33 28.27
C MET A 1 49.69 6.74 27.47
N VAL A 2 48.56 6.10 27.67
CA VAL A 2 47.30 6.33 26.95
C VAL A 2 46.71 7.70 27.30
N LYS A 3 46.50 8.57 26.29
CA LYS A 3 45.94 9.90 26.47
C LYS A 3 44.46 9.98 26.07
N GLN A 4 44.04 9.17 25.11
CA GLN A 4 42.70 9.22 24.53
C GLN A 4 42.14 7.81 24.31
N VAL A 5 40.82 7.72 24.23
CA VAL A 5 40.09 6.47 23.98
C VAL A 5 39.21 6.67 22.76
N GLU A 6 39.39 5.82 21.79
CA GLU A 6 38.47 5.68 20.66
C GLU A 6 37.28 4.85 21.10
N LYS A 7 36.11 5.47 21.11
CA LYS A 7 34.84 4.80 21.34
C LYS A 7 34.44 3.97 20.12
N ARG A 8 33.57 2.97 20.31
CA ARG A 8 33.08 2.10 19.22
C ARG A 8 32.30 2.84 18.14
N ASP A 9 31.84 4.07 18.43
CA ASP A 9 31.17 4.97 17.47
C ASP A 9 32.16 5.92 16.75
N GLY A 10 33.45 5.66 16.90
CA GLY A 10 34.54 6.43 16.29
C GLY A 10 34.88 7.75 17.00
N ARG A 11 34.15 8.14 18.05
CA ARG A 11 34.50 9.36 18.82
C ARG A 11 35.73 9.14 19.66
N ILE A 12 36.64 10.11 19.63
CA ILE A 12 37.85 10.13 20.48
C ILE A 12 37.55 10.99 21.71
N VAL A 13 37.73 10.41 22.91
CA VAL A 13 37.52 11.08 24.19
C VAL A 13 38.77 10.96 25.06
N LYS A 14 38.95 11.88 26.02
CA LYS A 14 40.03 11.81 27.02
C LYS A 14 39.98 10.51 27.81
N PHE A 15 41.17 9.85 27.98
CA PHE A 15 41.28 8.66 28.82
C PHE A 15 40.97 8.99 30.28
N ASN A 16 40.19 8.15 30.94
CA ASN A 16 39.80 8.35 32.31
C ASN A 16 39.88 7.02 33.10
N ARG A 17 40.89 6.92 33.94
CA ARG A 17 41.15 5.73 34.79
C ARG A 17 40.01 5.42 35.76
N SER A 18 39.38 6.45 36.37
CA SER A 18 38.34 6.23 37.37
C SER A 18 37.16 5.43 36.84
N LYS A 19 36.82 5.57 35.56
CA LYS A 19 35.77 4.79 34.87
C LYS A 19 36.10 3.30 34.79
N ILE A 20 37.37 2.94 34.66
CA ILE A 20 37.83 1.53 34.65
C ILE A 20 37.74 0.97 36.04
N VAL A 21 38.25 1.71 37.05
CA VAL A 21 38.19 1.33 38.44
C VAL A 21 36.75 1.09 38.91
N SER A 22 35.85 2.04 38.66
CA SER A 22 34.43 1.90 39.01
C SER A 22 33.78 0.69 38.35
N ALA A 23 34.08 0.43 37.05
CA ALA A 23 33.53 -0.73 36.37
C ALA A 23 34.00 -2.09 36.94
N ILE A 24 35.25 -2.15 37.41
CA ILE A 24 35.80 -3.33 38.08
C ILE A 24 35.19 -3.50 39.49
N GLN A 25 35.07 -2.41 40.25
CA GLN A 25 34.46 -2.42 41.59
C GLN A 25 33.00 -2.89 41.53
N SER A 26 32.19 -2.35 40.61
CA SER A 26 30.80 -2.81 40.42
C SER A 26 30.74 -4.29 40.08
N ALA A 27 31.65 -4.82 39.26
CA ALA A 27 31.68 -6.24 38.94
C ALA A 27 32.08 -7.12 40.15
N MET A 28 32.94 -6.62 41.06
CA MET A 28 33.27 -7.30 42.29
C MET A 28 32.10 -7.29 43.27
N GLU A 29 31.45 -6.13 43.47
CA GLU A 29 30.29 -5.97 44.32
C GLU A 29 29.12 -6.89 43.88
N ASP A 30 28.76 -6.84 42.60
CA ASP A 30 27.65 -7.65 42.04
C ASP A 30 27.96 -9.17 42.07
N SER A 31 29.23 -9.58 42.06
CA SER A 31 29.64 -10.98 42.10
C SER A 31 29.68 -11.56 43.47
N GLY A 32 29.62 -10.73 44.51
CA GLY A 32 29.84 -11.12 45.91
C GLY A 32 31.30 -11.51 46.19
N ASP A 33 32.24 -11.06 45.37
CA ASP A 33 33.67 -11.09 45.67
C ASP A 33 34.02 -9.91 46.60
N ASP A 34 35.07 -10.03 47.42
CA ASP A 34 35.53 -8.90 48.23
C ASP A 34 36.00 -7.75 47.32
N ILE A 35 35.51 -6.55 47.60
CA ILE A 35 35.87 -5.35 46.82
C ILE A 35 37.35 -5.03 47.09
N ASN A 36 38.22 -5.29 46.12
CA ASN A 36 39.63 -5.00 46.20
C ASN A 36 39.99 -3.78 45.31
N ILE A 37 40.05 -2.62 45.96
CA ILE A 37 40.32 -1.33 45.29
C ILE A 37 41.76 -1.30 44.74
N ASP A 38 42.71 -1.93 45.42
CA ASP A 38 44.11 -1.94 44.97
C ASP A 38 44.28 -2.70 43.67
N VAL A 39 43.64 -3.86 43.54
CA VAL A 39 43.62 -4.64 42.28
C VAL A 39 42.94 -3.85 41.14
N ALA A 40 41.83 -3.17 41.43
CA ALA A 40 41.17 -2.34 40.41
C ALA A 40 42.05 -1.16 39.96
N ASN A 41 42.77 -0.53 40.89
CA ASN A 41 43.73 0.54 40.61
C ASN A 41 44.95 0.04 39.82
N GLU A 42 45.50 -1.13 40.20
CA GLU A 42 46.61 -1.76 39.50
C GLU A 42 46.25 -2.07 38.04
N ILE A 43 45.11 -2.70 37.81
CA ILE A 43 44.63 -3.01 36.48
C ILE A 43 44.46 -1.73 35.67
N SER A 44 43.87 -0.68 36.24
CA SER A 44 43.66 0.59 35.55
C SER A 44 44.98 1.34 35.28
N HIS A 45 45.97 1.20 36.14
CA HIS A 45 47.31 1.76 35.97
C HIS A 45 48.04 1.05 34.82
N ASN A 46 48.08 -0.27 34.83
CA ASN A 46 48.69 -1.07 33.77
C ASN A 46 48.11 -0.73 32.37
N ILE A 47 46.83 -0.44 32.31
CA ILE A 47 46.20 0.01 31.06
C ILE A 47 46.66 1.41 30.65
N ALA A 48 46.84 2.33 31.61
CA ALA A 48 47.31 3.69 31.36
C ALA A 48 48.78 3.73 30.83
N GLU A 49 49.60 2.76 31.28
CA GLU A 49 51.01 2.67 30.87
C GLU A 49 51.26 2.00 29.51
N ILE A 50 50.21 1.53 28.85
CA ILE A 50 50.33 0.98 27.48
C ILE A 50 50.94 2.08 26.55
N ASP A 51 51.92 1.70 25.77
CA ASP A 51 52.58 2.59 24.82
C ASP A 51 51.69 2.79 23.56
N ALA A 52 50.70 3.66 23.76
CA ALA A 52 49.81 4.12 22.69
C ALA A 52 49.19 5.47 23.08
N ASP A 53 49.12 6.41 22.19
CA ASP A 53 48.42 7.67 22.43
C ASP A 53 46.88 7.49 22.45
N ILE A 54 46.34 6.65 21.58
CA ILE A 54 44.94 6.33 21.48
C ILE A 54 44.72 4.81 21.64
N LEU A 55 43.82 4.41 22.52
CA LEU A 55 43.47 3.01 22.70
C LEU A 55 41.96 2.82 22.45
N ASN A 56 41.56 1.79 21.71
CA ASN A 56 40.16 1.51 21.52
C ASN A 56 39.52 0.83 22.75
N VAL A 57 38.23 1.05 22.95
CA VAL A 57 37.48 0.52 24.10
C VAL A 57 37.55 -1.00 24.22
N ASP A 58 37.57 -1.74 23.12
CA ASP A 58 37.62 -3.20 23.13
C ASP A 58 38.97 -3.72 23.62
N SER A 59 40.05 -3.04 23.31
CA SER A 59 41.39 -3.33 23.87
C SER A 59 41.42 -3.08 25.38
N ILE A 60 40.81 -1.98 25.87
CA ILE A 60 40.68 -1.71 27.30
C ILE A 60 39.94 -2.86 28.00
N HIS A 61 38.80 -3.30 27.46
CA HIS A 61 38.04 -4.42 28.04
C HIS A 61 38.83 -5.71 28.08
N LYS A 62 39.60 -6.05 27.03
CA LYS A 62 40.46 -7.24 27.01
C LYS A 62 41.52 -7.17 28.09
N GLN A 63 42.11 -5.99 28.33
CA GLN A 63 43.11 -5.83 29.40
C GLN A 63 42.50 -5.94 30.80
N VAL A 64 41.29 -5.40 31.02
CA VAL A 64 40.55 -5.58 32.28
C VAL A 64 40.27 -7.08 32.54
N GLU A 65 39.77 -7.79 31.53
CA GLU A 65 39.50 -9.23 31.62
C GLU A 65 40.77 -10.03 31.95
N LYS A 66 41.88 -9.69 31.30
CA LYS A 66 43.19 -10.31 31.59
C LYS A 66 43.68 -10.02 33.00
N GLY A 67 43.50 -8.76 33.46
CA GLY A 67 43.87 -8.33 34.82
C GLY A 67 43.07 -9.06 35.90
N LEU A 68 41.73 -9.11 35.76
CA LEU A 68 40.86 -9.85 36.69
C LEU A 68 41.16 -11.36 36.72
N SER A 69 41.47 -11.94 35.56
CA SER A 69 41.88 -13.36 35.48
C SER A 69 43.19 -13.62 36.20
N LYS A 70 44.19 -12.76 36.03
CA LYS A 70 45.52 -12.87 36.67
C LYS A 70 45.42 -12.67 38.16
N ALA A 71 44.56 -11.78 38.65
CA ALA A 71 44.34 -11.51 40.05
C ALA A 71 43.40 -12.55 40.73
N GLY A 72 42.90 -13.56 40.01
CA GLY A 72 42.12 -14.67 40.60
C GLY A 72 40.62 -14.39 40.80
N PHE A 73 40.09 -13.22 40.39
CA PHE A 73 38.69 -12.82 40.56
C PHE A 73 37.79 -13.46 39.47
N LYS A 74 37.60 -14.79 39.54
CA LYS A 74 36.88 -15.56 38.50
C LYS A 74 35.39 -15.21 38.43
N LYS A 75 34.73 -14.95 39.58
CA LYS A 75 33.30 -14.59 39.61
C LYS A 75 33.08 -13.19 39.01
N SER A 76 33.88 -12.21 39.49
CA SER A 76 33.87 -10.82 38.95
C SER A 76 34.16 -10.80 37.45
N LEU A 77 35.12 -11.61 36.97
CA LEU A 77 35.43 -11.74 35.55
C LEU A 77 34.23 -12.27 34.74
N LYS A 78 33.52 -13.29 35.26
CA LYS A 78 32.32 -13.86 34.62
C LYS A 78 31.23 -12.83 34.53
N LEU A 79 30.99 -12.05 35.57
CA LEU A 79 29.99 -10.97 35.60
C LEU A 79 30.38 -9.80 34.70
N TYR A 80 31.63 -9.36 34.72
CA TYR A 80 32.15 -8.32 33.85
C TYR A 80 31.96 -8.68 32.36
N LYS A 81 32.28 -9.94 31.99
CA LYS A 81 32.03 -10.46 30.64
C LYS A 81 30.55 -10.51 30.31
N SER A 82 29.71 -10.99 31.21
CA SER A 82 28.25 -11.04 31.01
C SER A 82 27.65 -9.64 30.82
N TYR A 83 28.05 -8.69 31.67
CA TYR A 83 27.60 -7.29 31.57
C TYR A 83 28.05 -6.62 30.24
N ARG A 84 29.29 -6.87 29.84
CA ARG A 84 29.80 -6.44 28.54
C ARG A 84 28.98 -7.04 27.40
N THR A 85 28.75 -8.37 27.41
CA THR A 85 27.98 -9.06 26.39
C THR A 85 26.53 -8.52 26.31
N LYS A 86 25.86 -8.34 27.46
CA LYS A 86 24.53 -7.72 27.52
C LYS A 86 24.51 -6.30 26.92
N ARG A 87 25.52 -5.48 27.25
CA ARG A 87 25.66 -4.14 26.69
C ARG A 87 25.98 -4.15 25.19
N ASP A 88 26.76 -5.12 24.73
CA ASP A 88 27.10 -5.27 23.32
C ASP A 88 25.88 -5.74 22.51
N ILE A 89 25.10 -6.68 23.05
CA ILE A 89 23.80 -7.09 22.49
C ILE A 89 22.85 -5.89 22.45
N ALA A 90 22.71 -5.15 23.57
CA ALA A 90 21.84 -3.98 23.64
C ALA A 90 22.29 -2.82 22.70
N ARG A 91 23.59 -2.70 22.39
CA ARG A 91 24.13 -1.71 21.45
C ARG A 91 24.08 -2.15 19.99
N LYS A 92 24.16 -3.45 19.75
CA LYS A 92 24.00 -4.06 18.44
C LYS A 92 22.52 -4.29 18.09
N ALA A 93 21.60 -4.00 19.02
CA ALA A 93 20.17 -4.08 18.72
C ALA A 93 19.87 -3.28 17.44
N PRO A 94 19.20 -3.89 16.45
CA PRO A 94 18.88 -3.23 15.16
C PRO A 94 18.24 -1.87 15.35
N SER A 95 17.44 -1.68 16.40
CA SER A 95 16.80 -0.42 16.78
C SER A 95 17.76 0.76 17.00
N ARG A 96 18.95 0.55 17.55
CA ARG A 96 19.87 1.67 17.80
C ARG A 96 20.58 2.18 16.54
N ARG A 97 20.86 1.30 15.60
CA ARG A 97 21.37 1.69 14.27
C ARG A 97 20.31 2.45 13.51
N ALA A 98 19.08 1.92 13.52
CA ALA A 98 17.93 2.57 12.92
C ALA A 98 17.68 3.97 13.52
N PHE A 99 17.77 4.12 14.84
CA PHE A 99 17.62 5.43 15.50
C PHE A 99 18.67 6.45 15.06
N LYS A 100 19.92 6.02 14.86
CA LYS A 100 20.97 6.92 14.36
C LYS A 100 20.68 7.38 12.93
N GLU A 101 20.25 6.46 12.07
CA GLU A 101 19.89 6.79 10.68
C GLU A 101 18.69 7.75 10.62
N ILE A 102 17.69 7.57 11.51
CA ILE A 102 16.54 8.47 11.61
C ILE A 102 16.96 9.86 12.11
N ILE A 103 17.80 9.95 13.18
CA ILE A 103 18.27 11.22 13.74
C ILE A 103 19.11 11.99 12.72
N ASP A 104 19.96 11.30 11.95
CA ASP A 104 20.82 11.92 10.94
C ASP A 104 20.01 12.37 9.70
N ALA A 105 18.71 12.04 9.62
CA ALA A 105 17.80 12.34 8.49
C ALA A 105 18.38 11.95 7.11
N LYS A 106 19.23 10.92 7.07
CA LYS A 106 19.86 10.45 5.82
C LYS A 106 18.90 9.54 5.06
N PRO A 107 18.84 9.66 3.73
CA PRO A 107 18.11 8.70 2.92
C PRO A 107 18.62 7.28 3.17
N SER A 108 17.76 6.40 3.67
CA SER A 108 18.07 4.99 3.93
C SER A 108 16.85 4.13 3.64
N GLU A 109 17.01 2.82 3.60
CA GLU A 109 15.89 1.88 3.46
C GLU A 109 14.83 2.10 4.56
N ILE A 110 15.26 2.47 5.78
CA ILE A 110 14.37 2.74 6.92
C ILE A 110 13.59 4.03 6.72
N THR A 111 14.26 5.14 6.35
CA THR A 111 13.61 6.46 6.21
C THR A 111 12.78 6.58 4.93
N ARG A 112 13.02 5.72 3.93
CA ARG A 112 12.32 5.70 2.63
C ARG A 112 11.42 4.45 2.44
N GLU A 113 11.09 3.74 3.50
CA GLU A 113 10.25 2.54 3.47
C GLU A 113 8.81 2.86 3.02
N ASN A 114 8.27 3.99 3.46
CA ASN A 114 6.93 4.47 3.11
C ASN A 114 7.01 5.84 2.45
N ALA A 115 6.74 5.91 1.16
CA ALA A 115 6.81 7.14 0.37
C ALA A 115 5.77 8.21 0.80
N ASN A 116 4.66 7.80 1.46
CA ASN A 116 3.63 8.73 1.94
C ASN A 116 3.95 9.36 3.29
N MET A 117 4.94 8.86 4.01
CA MET A 117 5.34 9.38 5.30
C MET A 117 6.61 10.24 5.19
N ASN A 118 6.58 11.42 5.78
CA ASN A 118 7.78 12.24 5.94
C ASN A 118 8.46 11.93 7.30
N ALA A 119 9.42 11.02 7.27
CA ALA A 119 10.19 10.62 8.45
C ALA A 119 11.13 11.72 8.97
N ASP A 120 11.34 12.80 8.23
CA ASP A 120 12.26 13.90 8.61
C ASP A 120 11.59 14.91 9.57
N THR A 121 10.25 14.89 9.70
CA THR A 121 9.53 15.72 10.67
C THR A 121 9.65 15.16 12.09
N PRO A 122 9.59 16.00 13.15
CA PRO A 122 9.65 15.53 14.54
C PRO A 122 8.64 14.41 14.87
N ALA A 123 7.39 14.56 14.45
CA ALA A 123 6.35 13.54 14.63
C ALA A 123 6.62 12.28 13.79
N GLY A 124 7.15 12.44 12.59
CA GLY A 124 7.57 11.34 11.72
C GLY A 124 8.73 10.54 12.30
N MET A 125 9.73 11.22 12.89
CA MET A 125 10.84 10.57 13.61
C MET A 125 10.32 9.75 14.79
N MET A 126 9.41 10.32 15.60
CA MET A 126 8.79 9.60 16.73
C MET A 126 8.04 8.35 16.28
N MET A 127 7.26 8.44 15.21
CA MET A 127 6.58 7.27 14.64
C MET A 127 7.58 6.23 14.12
N LYS A 128 8.65 6.65 13.46
CA LYS A 128 9.70 5.72 12.99
C LYS A 128 10.41 5.02 14.15
N PHE A 129 10.70 5.73 15.23
CA PHE A 129 11.24 5.11 16.45
C PHE A 129 10.28 4.06 17.03
N ALA A 130 8.99 4.37 17.09
CA ALA A 130 7.98 3.42 17.53
C ALA A 130 7.90 2.22 16.60
N SER A 131 7.84 2.43 15.27
CA SER A 131 7.78 1.41 14.24
C SER A 131 8.96 0.42 14.36
N GLU A 132 10.19 0.90 14.46
CA GLU A 132 11.36 0.02 14.57
C GLU A 132 11.39 -0.80 15.89
N ASN A 133 10.89 -0.24 16.98
CA ASN A 133 10.76 -1.00 18.25
C ASN A 133 9.66 -2.08 18.17
N THR A 134 8.50 -1.72 17.62
CA THR A 134 7.38 -2.66 17.50
C THR A 134 7.67 -3.78 16.51
N LYS A 135 8.38 -3.51 15.40
CA LYS A 135 8.88 -4.54 14.48
C LYS A 135 9.78 -5.56 15.21
N SER A 136 10.73 -5.04 16.01
CA SER A 136 11.62 -5.92 16.78
C SER A 136 10.84 -6.77 17.78
N TYR A 137 9.90 -6.17 18.53
CA TYR A 137 9.05 -6.90 19.45
C TYR A 137 8.21 -7.98 18.76
N ALA A 138 7.57 -7.62 17.63
CA ALA A 138 6.77 -8.58 16.86
C ALA A 138 7.62 -9.75 16.36
N LYS A 139 8.81 -9.47 15.80
CA LYS A 139 9.72 -10.50 15.31
C LYS A 139 10.22 -11.40 16.45
N ASP A 140 10.59 -10.82 17.59
CA ASP A 140 11.26 -11.58 18.67
C ASP A 140 10.27 -12.37 19.53
N ILE A 141 9.05 -11.84 19.74
CA ILE A 141 8.09 -12.34 20.74
C ILE A 141 6.84 -12.95 20.10
N LEU A 142 6.26 -12.31 19.06
CA LEU A 142 4.95 -12.71 18.54
C LEU A 142 5.01 -13.76 17.43
N LEU A 143 6.07 -13.75 16.61
CA LEU A 143 6.21 -14.71 15.53
C LEU A 143 6.75 -16.06 16.03
N SER A 144 6.20 -17.17 15.52
CA SER A 144 6.75 -18.52 15.75
C SER A 144 8.12 -18.69 15.07
N ASN A 145 8.92 -19.64 15.51
CA ASN A 145 10.30 -19.81 15.05
C ASN A 145 10.38 -20.17 13.55
N ASP A 146 9.50 -21.04 13.07
CA ASP A 146 9.45 -21.42 11.66
C ASP A 146 9.06 -20.25 10.74
N VAL A 147 8.20 -19.34 11.21
CA VAL A 147 7.89 -18.08 10.49
C VAL A 147 9.13 -17.17 10.47
N LYS A 148 9.85 -17.03 11.59
CA LYS A 148 11.12 -16.26 11.63
C LYS A 148 12.14 -16.83 10.65
N ASP A 149 12.32 -18.14 10.67
CA ASP A 149 13.25 -18.83 9.77
C ASP A 149 12.90 -18.60 8.30
N ALA A 150 11.60 -18.62 7.96
CA ALA A 150 11.13 -18.33 6.60
C ALA A 150 11.35 -16.88 6.18
N ILE A 151 11.19 -15.91 7.10
CA ILE A 151 11.51 -14.49 6.86
C ILE A 151 13.03 -14.31 6.66
N ASP A 152 13.85 -14.90 7.53
CA ASP A 152 15.31 -14.79 7.46
C ASP A 152 15.89 -15.53 6.24
N ALA A 153 15.23 -16.60 5.79
CA ALA A 153 15.53 -17.28 4.53
C ALA A 153 15.07 -16.53 3.27
N ASN A 154 14.40 -15.36 3.40
CA ASN A 154 13.84 -14.58 2.29
C ASN A 154 12.75 -15.31 1.49
N ILE A 155 12.03 -16.24 2.14
CA ILE A 155 10.92 -17.01 1.54
C ILE A 155 9.61 -16.24 1.62
N ILE A 156 9.35 -15.60 2.76
CA ILE A 156 8.14 -14.80 2.99
C ILE A 156 8.46 -13.42 3.55
N HIS A 157 7.50 -12.51 3.40
CA HIS A 157 7.51 -11.20 4.04
C HIS A 157 6.16 -10.92 4.69
N VAL A 158 6.16 -10.71 6.00
CA VAL A 158 4.99 -10.29 6.77
C VAL A 158 4.90 -8.77 6.67
N HIS A 159 3.80 -8.27 6.09
CA HIS A 159 3.56 -6.83 5.95
C HIS A 159 3.13 -6.20 7.27
N ASP A 160 3.42 -4.90 7.41
CA ASP A 160 3.00 -4.08 8.56
C ASP A 160 3.31 -4.76 9.92
N LEU A 161 4.53 -5.29 10.02
CA LEU A 161 5.00 -6.00 11.22
C LEU A 161 5.09 -5.07 12.44
N ASP A 162 5.28 -3.77 12.21
CA ASP A 162 5.25 -2.72 13.24
C ASP A 162 3.85 -2.51 13.84
N TYR A 163 2.81 -2.71 13.06
CA TYR A 163 1.43 -2.63 13.54
C TYR A 163 0.90 -3.94 14.14
N TYR A 164 1.62 -5.05 13.99
CA TYR A 164 1.20 -6.34 14.55
C TYR A 164 0.89 -6.27 16.07
N PRO A 165 1.77 -5.69 16.93
CA PRO A 165 1.51 -5.60 18.36
C PRO A 165 0.30 -4.74 18.74
N THR A 166 -0.13 -3.83 17.86
CA THR A 166 -1.29 -2.95 18.11
C THR A 166 -2.63 -3.63 17.87
N LYS A 167 -2.66 -4.83 17.26
CA LYS A 167 -3.87 -5.57 16.84
C LYS A 167 -4.72 -4.84 15.79
N SER A 168 -4.24 -3.74 15.20
CA SER A 168 -4.98 -2.98 14.18
C SER A 168 -5.19 -3.79 12.90
N LEU A 169 -6.24 -3.43 12.15
CA LEU A 169 -6.59 -4.02 10.85
C LEU A 169 -5.93 -3.23 9.72
N THR A 170 -5.81 -3.84 8.54
CA THR A 170 -5.14 -3.19 7.41
C THR A 170 -6.05 -2.19 6.71
N CYS A 171 -7.24 -2.59 6.27
CA CYS A 171 -8.10 -1.78 5.40
C CYS A 171 -9.56 -1.82 5.83
N VAL A 172 -10.35 -0.80 5.43
CA VAL A 172 -11.81 -0.77 5.65
C VAL A 172 -12.54 0.01 4.55
N GLN A 173 -13.77 -0.43 4.22
CA GLN A 173 -14.73 0.23 3.33
C GLN A 173 -15.83 0.88 4.17
N HIS A 174 -15.92 2.23 4.12
CA HIS A 174 -16.79 3.04 4.97
C HIS A 174 -18.27 2.95 4.57
N PRO A 175 -19.18 2.45 5.43
CA PRO A 175 -20.62 2.49 5.22
C PRO A 175 -21.17 3.86 5.65
N LEU A 176 -20.99 4.90 4.84
CA LEU A 176 -21.37 6.27 5.23
C LEU A 176 -22.90 6.40 5.46
N ASP A 177 -23.71 5.63 4.78
CA ASP A 177 -25.17 5.56 5.03
C ASP A 177 -25.48 5.27 6.50
N ARG A 178 -24.81 4.27 7.08
CA ARG A 178 -24.98 3.92 8.50
C ARG A 178 -24.44 4.99 9.45
N LEU A 179 -23.29 5.58 9.10
CA LEU A 179 -22.68 6.63 9.93
C LEU A 179 -23.51 7.92 9.92
N PHE A 180 -24.18 8.19 8.80
CA PHE A 180 -25.00 9.40 8.65
C PHE A 180 -26.41 9.22 9.23
N ASP A 181 -26.89 7.99 9.42
CA ASP A 181 -28.18 7.69 10.03
C ASP A 181 -28.13 7.84 11.55
N GLY A 182 -28.19 9.00 12.09
CA GLY A 182 -28.08 9.28 13.53
C GLY A 182 -26.79 9.94 13.94
N GLY A 183 -25.76 9.92 13.11
CA GLY A 183 -24.42 10.44 13.42
C GLY A 183 -23.51 9.38 14.05
N PHE A 184 -22.30 9.80 14.41
CA PHE A 184 -21.27 8.91 14.96
C PHE A 184 -20.35 9.60 15.95
N THR A 185 -19.63 8.80 16.75
CA THR A 185 -18.55 9.25 17.63
C THR A 185 -17.23 8.59 17.26
N ALA A 186 -16.15 9.36 17.35
CA ALA A 186 -14.79 8.88 17.18
C ALA A 186 -13.99 8.88 18.50
N GLY A 187 -14.68 8.74 19.63
CA GLY A 187 -14.09 8.71 20.97
C GLY A 187 -14.09 10.08 21.69
N HIS A 188 -14.15 11.19 20.96
CA HIS A 188 -14.23 12.54 21.51
C HIS A 188 -15.36 13.33 20.83
N GLY A 189 -16.45 13.54 21.56
CA GLY A 189 -17.63 14.22 21.02
C GLY A 189 -18.46 13.33 20.09
N GLU A 190 -19.58 13.89 19.64
CA GLU A 190 -20.54 13.22 18.78
C GLU A 190 -20.87 14.07 17.56
N SER A 191 -20.87 13.48 16.40
CA SER A 191 -21.36 14.08 15.16
C SER A 191 -22.85 13.80 15.03
N ARG A 192 -23.64 14.78 14.63
CA ARG A 192 -25.08 14.60 14.34
C ARG A 192 -25.26 14.16 12.90
N ALA A 193 -26.41 13.54 12.58
CA ALA A 193 -26.82 13.29 11.21
C ALA A 193 -26.69 14.56 10.34
N PRO A 194 -26.07 14.48 9.15
CA PRO A 194 -25.88 15.65 8.30
C PRO A 194 -27.22 16.09 7.71
N LYS A 195 -27.38 17.40 7.53
CA LYS A 195 -28.60 17.99 6.94
C LYS A 195 -28.35 18.63 5.56
N ARG A 196 -27.10 18.80 5.18
CA ARG A 196 -26.64 19.52 3.99
C ARG A 196 -25.47 18.82 3.37
N ILE A 197 -25.24 19.08 2.11
CA ILE A 197 -24.13 18.47 1.35
C ILE A 197 -22.76 18.81 1.96
N GLU A 198 -22.54 20.04 2.42
CA GLU A 198 -21.25 20.45 3.02
C GLU A 198 -20.98 19.67 4.31
N THR A 199 -22.03 19.50 5.14
CA THR A 199 -21.91 18.72 6.38
C THR A 199 -21.64 17.24 6.11
N ALA A 200 -22.31 16.67 5.10
CA ALA A 200 -22.08 15.27 4.70
C ALA A 200 -20.65 15.07 4.18
N ALA A 201 -20.16 15.97 3.34
CA ALA A 201 -18.81 15.90 2.79
C ALA A 201 -17.73 16.03 3.91
N ILE A 202 -17.89 16.97 4.86
CA ILE A 202 -16.92 17.12 5.95
C ILE A 202 -16.98 15.94 6.95
N GLN A 203 -18.15 15.37 7.19
CA GLN A 203 -18.29 14.17 8.03
C GLN A 203 -17.66 12.94 7.37
N ALA A 204 -17.69 12.83 6.04
CA ALA A 204 -16.94 11.81 5.31
C ALA A 204 -15.42 11.98 5.52
N CYS A 205 -14.89 13.21 5.48
CA CYS A 205 -13.49 13.49 5.83
C CYS A 205 -13.18 13.05 7.28
N ILE A 206 -13.99 13.50 8.24
CA ILE A 206 -13.81 13.20 9.67
C ILE A 206 -13.78 11.69 9.92
N SER A 207 -14.68 10.94 9.28
CA SER A 207 -14.70 9.48 9.44
C SER A 207 -13.39 8.83 8.96
N MET A 208 -12.86 9.25 7.82
CA MET A 208 -11.60 8.74 7.26
C MET A 208 -10.38 9.13 8.12
N GLU A 209 -10.34 10.38 8.59
CA GLU A 209 -9.26 10.88 9.43
C GLU A 209 -9.24 10.22 10.81
N ALA A 210 -10.40 9.99 11.41
CA ALA A 210 -10.52 9.30 12.69
C ALA A 210 -10.06 7.84 12.58
N ILE A 211 -10.55 7.12 11.57
CA ILE A 211 -10.20 5.70 11.34
C ILE A 211 -8.72 5.50 11.05
N GLN A 212 -8.01 6.47 10.49
CA GLN A 212 -6.57 6.38 10.29
C GLN A 212 -5.79 6.09 11.59
N ASN A 213 -6.35 6.45 12.73
CA ASN A 213 -5.76 6.16 14.05
C ASN A 213 -6.11 4.76 14.57
N GLU A 214 -7.08 4.08 13.99
CA GLU A 214 -7.56 2.77 14.43
C GLU A 214 -7.09 1.62 13.51
N MET A 215 -6.62 1.94 12.29
CA MET A 215 -6.12 0.98 11.31
C MET A 215 -4.87 1.53 10.63
N HIS A 216 -4.16 0.71 9.83
CA HIS A 216 -2.86 1.12 9.30
C HIS A 216 -2.76 1.22 7.77
N GLY A 217 -3.68 0.66 7.00
CA GLY A 217 -3.64 0.67 5.54
C GLY A 217 -4.63 1.63 4.89
N GLY A 218 -5.14 1.25 3.73
CA GLY A 218 -6.03 2.06 2.91
C GLY A 218 -7.48 2.05 3.38
N GLN A 219 -8.19 3.13 3.07
CA GLN A 219 -9.60 3.31 3.36
C GLN A 219 -10.35 3.66 2.07
N ALA A 220 -11.61 3.24 1.95
CA ALA A 220 -12.42 3.63 0.82
C ALA A 220 -13.86 3.93 1.19
N ILE A 221 -14.49 4.81 0.42
CA ILE A 221 -15.95 4.97 0.38
C ILE A 221 -16.45 4.21 -0.84
N PRO A 222 -17.23 3.13 -0.67
CA PRO A 222 -17.57 2.21 -1.76
C PRO A 222 -18.67 2.71 -2.70
N ALA A 223 -19.45 3.72 -2.30
CA ALA A 223 -20.59 4.27 -3.06
C ALA A 223 -20.76 5.76 -2.76
N PHE A 224 -19.74 6.54 -3.12
CA PHE A 224 -19.65 7.96 -2.76
C PHE A 224 -20.81 8.80 -3.32
N ASP A 225 -21.21 8.54 -4.56
CA ASP A 225 -22.35 9.15 -5.24
C ASP A 225 -23.68 8.84 -4.53
N PHE A 226 -23.98 7.57 -4.26
CA PHE A 226 -25.20 7.17 -3.56
C PHE A 226 -25.29 7.73 -2.14
N TYR A 227 -24.18 7.71 -1.40
CA TYR A 227 -24.17 8.16 -0.01
C TYR A 227 -24.39 9.66 0.15
N LEU A 228 -23.95 10.45 -0.82
CA LEU A 228 -24.07 11.90 -0.76
C LEU A 228 -25.31 12.44 -1.47
N ALA A 229 -25.90 11.69 -2.41
CA ALA A 229 -27.08 12.10 -3.19
C ALA A 229 -28.25 12.61 -2.32
N PRO A 230 -28.65 11.96 -1.20
CA PRO A 230 -29.75 12.46 -0.35
C PRO A 230 -29.53 13.87 0.20
N TYR A 231 -28.25 14.28 0.37
CA TYR A 231 -27.90 15.58 0.92
C TYR A 231 -27.89 16.68 -0.15
N VAL A 232 -27.77 16.33 -1.42
CA VAL A 232 -28.04 17.26 -2.54
C VAL A 232 -29.52 17.63 -2.54
N ARG A 233 -30.43 16.66 -2.44
CA ARG A 233 -31.88 16.90 -2.35
C ARG A 233 -32.22 17.77 -1.13
N LYS A 234 -31.70 17.47 0.05
CA LYS A 234 -31.93 18.26 1.25
C LYS A 234 -31.43 19.70 1.11
N THR A 235 -30.30 19.89 0.42
CA THR A 235 -29.74 21.22 0.12
C THR A 235 -30.63 21.99 -0.85
N PHE A 236 -31.15 21.33 -1.89
CA PHE A 236 -32.08 21.91 -2.85
C PHE A 236 -33.39 22.40 -2.16
N ILE A 237 -33.96 21.57 -1.30
CA ILE A 237 -35.16 21.92 -0.51
C ILE A 237 -34.85 23.11 0.40
N GLU A 238 -33.67 23.20 1.00
CA GLU A 238 -33.27 24.33 1.82
C GLU A 238 -33.22 25.65 1.00
N GLU A 239 -32.69 25.59 -0.25
CA GLU A 239 -32.66 26.76 -1.13
C GLU A 239 -34.07 27.18 -1.56
N LEU A 240 -34.98 26.24 -1.83
CA LEU A 240 -36.40 26.53 -2.05
C LEU A 240 -37.05 27.18 -0.85
N ASN A 241 -36.80 26.70 0.38
CA ASN A 241 -37.31 27.29 1.60
C ASN A 241 -36.83 28.72 1.83
N LYS A 242 -35.56 29.01 1.51
CA LYS A 242 -35.04 30.40 1.55
C LYS A 242 -35.77 31.33 0.57
N LEU A 243 -36.04 30.84 -0.65
CA LEU A 243 -36.81 31.56 -1.65
C LEU A 243 -38.26 31.81 -1.18
N GLN A 244 -38.89 30.78 -0.58
CA GLN A 244 -40.22 30.89 -0.01
C GLN A 244 -40.27 31.98 1.10
N ASP A 245 -39.25 32.04 1.96
CA ASP A 245 -39.17 33.06 3.01
C ASP A 245 -39.04 34.51 2.45
N ILE A 246 -38.32 34.63 1.33
CA ILE A 246 -38.15 35.96 0.67
C ILE A 246 -39.38 36.33 -0.13
N THR A 247 -39.92 35.46 -0.92
CA THR A 247 -41.02 35.72 -1.88
C THR A 247 -42.38 35.68 -1.21
N LYS A 248 -42.50 35.05 -0.03
CA LYS A 248 -43.76 34.74 0.65
C LYS A 248 -44.72 33.86 -0.15
N HIS A 249 -44.24 33.18 -1.18
CA HIS A 249 -44.98 32.17 -1.91
C HIS A 249 -44.62 30.76 -1.41
N SER A 250 -45.61 29.88 -1.27
CA SER A 250 -45.37 28.51 -0.91
C SER A 250 -44.73 27.77 -2.11
N LEU A 251 -43.53 27.22 -1.90
CA LEU A 251 -42.80 26.43 -2.87
C LEU A 251 -42.70 24.93 -2.49
N THR A 252 -43.52 24.49 -1.53
CA THR A 252 -43.49 23.14 -0.98
C THR A 252 -43.79 22.07 -2.05
N HIS A 253 -44.63 22.41 -3.06
CA HIS A 253 -44.94 21.54 -4.18
C HIS A 253 -43.71 21.25 -5.09
N LEU A 254 -42.65 22.04 -4.99
CA LEU A 254 -41.40 21.84 -5.72
C LEU A 254 -40.39 20.92 -4.97
N HIS A 255 -40.69 20.52 -3.70
CA HIS A 255 -39.76 19.72 -2.90
C HIS A 255 -39.53 18.32 -3.46
N ASP A 256 -40.57 17.71 -4.02
CA ASP A 256 -40.58 16.32 -4.52
C ASP A 256 -40.56 16.22 -6.04
N ILE A 257 -40.36 17.35 -6.74
CA ILE A 257 -40.28 17.32 -8.20
C ILE A 257 -39.12 16.44 -8.67
N GLU A 258 -39.32 15.68 -9.72
CA GLU A 258 -38.27 14.99 -10.41
C GLU A 258 -37.34 16.01 -11.09
N ILE A 259 -36.05 15.90 -10.82
CA ILE A 259 -35.03 16.74 -11.44
C ILE A 259 -34.20 15.85 -12.34
N ASP A 260 -34.28 16.07 -13.65
CA ASP A 260 -33.54 15.26 -14.63
C ASP A 260 -32.04 15.48 -14.52
N ASP A 261 -31.63 16.73 -14.23
CA ASP A 261 -30.21 17.07 -14.07
C ASP A 261 -30.03 18.37 -13.29
N TYR A 262 -29.01 18.40 -12.41
CA TYR A 262 -28.58 19.64 -11.71
C TYR A 262 -27.57 20.39 -12.60
N ILE A 263 -28.04 21.00 -13.70
CA ILE A 263 -27.24 21.84 -14.60
C ILE A 263 -27.58 23.32 -14.37
N LYS A 264 -26.55 24.13 -14.14
CA LYS A 264 -26.70 25.58 -14.03
C LYS A 264 -27.16 26.16 -15.37
N LYS A 265 -28.23 26.95 -15.32
CA LYS A 265 -28.77 27.68 -16.50
C LYS A 265 -29.02 29.14 -16.11
N ASP A 266 -29.04 30.00 -17.12
CA ASP A 266 -29.45 31.38 -16.91
C ASP A 266 -30.97 31.43 -16.59
N ALA A 267 -31.29 31.97 -15.43
CA ALA A 267 -32.65 32.07 -14.93
C ALA A 267 -33.37 33.36 -15.40
N LEU A 268 -32.68 34.31 -16.08
CA LEU A 268 -33.22 35.61 -16.44
C LEU A 268 -34.42 35.57 -17.40
N MET A 269 -34.57 34.49 -18.16
CA MET A 269 -35.68 34.30 -19.12
C MET A 269 -36.78 33.38 -18.61
N LEU A 270 -36.71 32.97 -17.32
CA LEU A 270 -37.68 32.09 -16.70
C LEU A 270 -38.60 32.90 -15.79
N ASP A 271 -39.80 32.39 -15.57
CA ASP A 271 -40.79 32.97 -14.66
C ASP A 271 -41.45 31.89 -13.79
N GLY A 272 -42.16 32.34 -12.76
CA GLY A 272 -42.90 31.48 -11.82
C GLY A 272 -42.07 30.36 -11.23
N ASP A 273 -42.64 29.17 -11.16
CA ASP A 273 -42.02 27.97 -10.54
C ASP A 273 -40.72 27.54 -11.23
N GLU A 274 -40.60 27.69 -12.55
CA GLU A 274 -39.38 27.35 -13.28
C GLU A 274 -38.21 28.27 -12.92
N LEU A 275 -38.47 29.56 -12.66
CA LEU A 275 -37.47 30.50 -12.15
C LEU A 275 -36.97 30.07 -10.76
N TYR A 276 -37.91 29.80 -9.86
CA TYR A 276 -37.55 29.40 -8.47
C TYR A 276 -36.80 28.08 -8.45
N LYS A 277 -37.26 27.10 -9.23
CA LYS A 277 -36.58 25.81 -9.40
C LYS A 277 -35.15 25.97 -9.91
N GLN A 278 -34.97 26.73 -10.99
CA GLN A 278 -33.65 26.93 -11.61
C GLN A 278 -32.72 27.71 -10.69
N TYR A 279 -33.23 28.71 -9.99
CA TYR A 279 -32.45 29.47 -8.99
C TYR A 279 -31.97 28.55 -7.84
N ALA A 280 -32.86 27.75 -7.25
CA ALA A 280 -32.52 26.81 -6.22
C ALA A 280 -31.54 25.73 -6.71
N MET A 281 -31.70 25.27 -7.98
CA MET A 281 -30.74 24.36 -8.62
C MET A 281 -29.37 24.99 -8.76
N ASN A 282 -29.27 26.22 -9.29
CA ASN A 282 -27.98 26.90 -9.45
C ASN A 282 -27.25 27.05 -8.11
N ALA A 283 -27.97 27.49 -7.07
CA ALA A 283 -27.42 27.61 -5.71
C ALA A 283 -26.98 26.25 -5.16
N THR A 284 -27.77 25.19 -5.40
CA THR A 284 -27.40 23.82 -4.96
C THR A 284 -26.14 23.32 -5.65
N VAL A 285 -26.01 23.50 -6.95
CA VAL A 285 -24.81 23.10 -7.72
C VAL A 285 -23.56 23.82 -7.19
N ASP A 286 -23.65 25.13 -6.89
CA ASP A 286 -22.54 25.88 -6.31
C ASP A 286 -22.12 25.31 -4.95
N ARG A 287 -23.08 24.96 -4.11
CA ARG A 287 -22.83 24.37 -2.78
C ARG A 287 -22.23 22.97 -2.91
N VAL A 288 -22.73 22.14 -3.82
CA VAL A 288 -22.14 20.82 -4.11
C VAL A 288 -20.71 20.97 -4.61
N HIS A 289 -20.45 21.91 -5.52
CA HIS A 289 -19.11 22.20 -6.02
C HIS A 289 -18.14 22.55 -4.88
N GLN A 290 -18.55 23.51 -4.02
CA GLN A 290 -17.72 23.91 -2.86
C GLN A 290 -17.52 22.78 -1.86
N ALA A 291 -18.52 21.91 -1.65
CA ALA A 291 -18.40 20.74 -0.79
C ALA A 291 -17.40 19.73 -1.35
N MET A 292 -17.40 19.46 -2.66
CA MET A 292 -16.45 18.56 -3.33
C MET A 292 -15.03 19.13 -3.32
N GLU A 293 -14.89 20.44 -3.55
CA GLU A 293 -13.60 21.12 -3.45
C GLU A 293 -13.02 21.03 -2.04
N ALA A 294 -13.82 21.33 -1.02
CA ALA A 294 -13.44 21.22 0.39
C ALA A 294 -13.05 19.77 0.76
N PHE A 295 -13.80 18.77 0.27
CA PHE A 295 -13.51 17.37 0.49
C PHE A 295 -12.12 16.99 -0.06
N VAL A 296 -11.84 17.33 -1.31
CA VAL A 296 -10.54 17.02 -1.95
C VAL A 296 -9.40 17.77 -1.26
N HIS A 297 -9.59 19.06 -0.88
CA HIS A 297 -8.58 19.82 -0.15
C HIS A 297 -8.28 19.18 1.21
N ASN A 298 -9.30 18.82 2.00
CA ASN A 298 -9.11 18.19 3.30
C ASN A 298 -8.33 16.88 3.19
N MET A 299 -8.67 16.00 2.23
CA MET A 299 -7.98 14.72 2.02
C MET A 299 -6.50 14.86 1.63
N ASN A 300 -6.06 16.04 1.17
CA ASN A 300 -4.66 16.30 0.79
C ASN A 300 -3.90 17.17 1.80
N MET A 301 -4.58 17.91 2.67
CA MET A 301 -3.96 18.92 3.55
C MET A 301 -3.98 18.53 5.02
N ILE A 302 -4.96 17.73 5.46
CA ILE A 302 -5.08 17.33 6.86
C ILE A 302 -4.29 16.04 7.11
N HIS A 303 -3.50 16.07 8.18
CA HIS A 303 -2.69 14.95 8.63
C HIS A 303 -3.19 14.47 9.99
N SER A 304 -3.91 13.38 10.04
CA SER A 304 -4.40 12.80 11.29
C SER A 304 -3.40 11.86 11.97
N ARG A 305 -2.31 11.51 11.26
CA ARG A 305 -1.22 10.67 11.78
C ARG A 305 0.12 11.41 11.69
N GLY A 306 1.05 11.10 12.60
CA GLY A 306 2.39 11.68 12.61
C GLY A 306 3.16 11.46 11.30
N GLY A 307 4.13 12.34 11.02
CA GLY A 307 4.96 12.26 9.80
C GLY A 307 4.30 12.87 8.57
N ASN A 308 3.38 13.81 8.75
CA ASN A 308 2.64 14.44 7.65
C ASN A 308 1.97 13.41 6.73
N GLN A 309 1.54 12.28 7.29
CA GLN A 309 0.86 11.25 6.53
C GLN A 309 -0.61 11.62 6.36
N VAL A 310 -0.99 11.98 5.14
CA VAL A 310 -2.41 12.13 4.75
C VAL A 310 -3.08 10.76 4.73
N VAL A 311 -4.42 10.76 4.81
CA VAL A 311 -5.21 9.52 4.78
C VAL A 311 -5.04 8.83 3.41
N PHE A 312 -4.63 7.58 3.42
CA PHE A 312 -4.59 6.75 2.21
C PHE A 312 -6.02 6.38 1.81
N SER A 313 -6.69 7.31 1.14
CA SER A 313 -8.12 7.30 0.89
C SER A 313 -8.47 6.99 -0.57
N SER A 314 -9.64 6.38 -0.77
CA SER A 314 -10.23 6.13 -2.09
C SER A 314 -11.73 6.43 -2.06
N ILE A 315 -12.30 6.80 -3.21
CA ILE A 315 -13.74 6.90 -3.42
C ILE A 315 -14.12 6.14 -4.68
N ASN A 316 -15.20 5.36 -4.61
CA ASN A 316 -15.77 4.64 -5.73
C ASN A 316 -17.13 5.26 -6.06
N TYR A 317 -17.37 5.53 -7.35
CA TYR A 317 -18.58 6.17 -7.83
C TYR A 317 -18.81 5.92 -9.33
N GLY A 318 -19.91 6.37 -9.88
CA GLY A 318 -20.21 6.31 -11.32
C GLY A 318 -21.50 5.58 -11.67
N THR A 319 -22.12 4.88 -10.71
CA THR A 319 -23.32 4.05 -10.97
C THR A 319 -24.61 4.64 -10.44
N ASP A 320 -24.62 5.71 -9.66
CA ASP A 320 -25.85 6.41 -9.31
C ASP A 320 -26.38 7.21 -10.53
N THR A 321 -27.58 6.86 -10.97
CA THR A 321 -28.26 7.49 -12.11
C THR A 321 -29.31 8.50 -11.68
N SER A 322 -29.50 8.76 -10.39
CA SER A 322 -30.35 9.85 -9.89
C SER A 322 -29.76 11.21 -10.29
N ALA A 323 -30.59 12.23 -10.41
CA ALA A 323 -30.11 13.57 -10.71
C ALA A 323 -29.13 14.10 -9.66
N GLU A 324 -29.38 13.76 -8.39
CA GLU A 324 -28.53 14.09 -7.24
C GLU A 324 -27.16 13.40 -7.30
N GLY A 325 -27.15 12.08 -7.56
CA GLY A 325 -25.91 11.31 -7.70
C GLY A 325 -25.08 11.76 -8.89
N ARG A 326 -25.74 12.04 -10.03
CA ARG A 326 -25.09 12.62 -11.23
C ARG A 326 -24.47 14.00 -10.92
N CYS A 327 -25.12 14.82 -10.08
CA CYS A 327 -24.57 16.10 -9.64
C CYS A 327 -23.28 15.89 -8.84
N ILE A 328 -23.26 14.97 -7.88
CA ILE A 328 -22.06 14.61 -7.10
C ILE A 328 -20.92 14.16 -8.04
N ILE A 329 -21.22 13.22 -8.94
CA ILE A 329 -20.24 12.69 -9.90
C ILE A 329 -19.65 13.81 -10.76
N ARG A 330 -20.48 14.69 -11.29
CA ARG A 330 -20.05 15.82 -12.12
C ARG A 330 -19.14 16.77 -11.34
N GLU A 331 -19.53 17.16 -10.14
CA GLU A 331 -18.79 18.15 -9.39
C GLU A 331 -17.49 17.63 -8.77
N ILE A 332 -17.42 16.35 -8.37
CA ILE A 332 -16.13 15.76 -7.96
C ILE A 332 -15.15 15.63 -9.14
N LEU A 333 -15.66 15.29 -10.35
CA LEU A 333 -14.85 15.24 -11.56
C LEU A 333 -14.39 16.65 -11.98
N ASN A 334 -15.26 17.65 -11.94
CA ASN A 334 -14.92 19.04 -12.25
C ASN A 334 -13.85 19.59 -11.28
N THR A 335 -14.02 19.35 -9.99
CA THR A 335 -13.04 19.71 -8.95
C THR A 335 -11.69 19.06 -9.21
N THR A 336 -11.68 17.77 -9.52
CA THR A 336 -10.46 17.03 -9.83
C THR A 336 -9.78 17.57 -11.09
N TYR A 337 -10.57 17.87 -12.14
CA TYR A 337 -10.04 18.44 -13.38
C TYR A 337 -9.35 19.79 -13.15
N ARG A 338 -9.95 20.67 -12.33
CA ARG A 338 -9.36 21.97 -11.94
C ARG A 338 -8.09 21.78 -11.10
N GLY A 339 -8.05 20.75 -10.25
CA GLY A 339 -6.94 20.49 -9.31
C GLY A 339 -7.02 21.36 -8.07
N VAL A 340 -6.07 21.14 -7.14
CA VAL A 340 -6.00 21.84 -5.86
C VAL A 340 -5.00 23.00 -5.91
N GLY A 341 -5.26 24.05 -5.12
CA GLY A 341 -4.40 25.24 -5.06
C GLY A 341 -4.15 25.84 -6.46
N ASN A 342 -2.89 26.00 -6.82
CA ASN A 342 -2.49 26.53 -8.13
C ASN A 342 -2.52 25.47 -9.25
N ASN A 343 -3.63 24.75 -9.43
CA ASN A 343 -3.79 23.73 -10.46
C ASN A 343 -2.95 22.45 -10.24
N SER A 344 -2.59 22.13 -8.99
CA SER A 344 -1.90 20.89 -8.67
C SER A 344 -2.83 19.68 -8.76
N THR A 345 -2.30 18.54 -9.20
CA THR A 345 -3.04 17.28 -9.13
C THR A 345 -3.18 16.85 -7.67
N ALA A 346 -4.39 16.58 -7.21
CA ALA A 346 -4.66 15.99 -5.91
C ALA A 346 -4.13 14.54 -5.89
N ILE A 347 -3.46 14.16 -4.80
CA ILE A 347 -2.95 12.78 -4.64
C ILE A 347 -4.05 11.89 -4.07
N PHE A 348 -4.85 12.42 -3.16
CA PHE A 348 -5.97 11.75 -2.50
C PHE A 348 -7.28 12.56 -2.61
N PRO A 349 -8.44 11.88 -2.55
CA PRO A 349 -8.61 10.44 -2.61
C PRO A 349 -8.27 9.87 -3.99
N ILE A 350 -7.82 8.60 -4.02
CA ILE A 350 -7.79 7.84 -5.27
C ILE A 350 -9.21 7.67 -5.75
N GLN A 351 -9.53 8.22 -6.92
CA GLN A 351 -10.87 8.16 -7.49
C GLN A 351 -11.00 6.94 -8.40
N ILE A 352 -12.14 6.24 -8.30
CA ILE A 352 -12.40 4.99 -8.98
C ILE A 352 -13.76 5.05 -9.62
N TRP A 353 -13.76 5.07 -10.96
CA TRP A 353 -14.97 5.00 -11.77
C TRP A 353 -15.47 3.55 -11.85
N LYS A 354 -16.73 3.32 -11.49
CA LYS A 354 -17.40 2.04 -11.65
C LYS A 354 -17.97 1.93 -13.07
N LYS A 355 -17.33 1.14 -13.91
CA LYS A 355 -17.77 0.85 -15.27
C LYS A 355 -18.82 -0.26 -15.25
N LYS A 356 -20.04 0.03 -15.73
CA LYS A 356 -21.15 -0.93 -15.80
C LYS A 356 -21.97 -0.70 -17.07
N ARG A 357 -22.13 -1.75 -17.89
CA ARG A 357 -23.03 -1.72 -19.05
C ARG A 357 -24.47 -1.51 -18.62
N GLY A 358 -25.22 -0.73 -19.36
CA GLY A 358 -26.58 -0.32 -19.05
C GLY A 358 -26.67 0.83 -18.04
N VAL A 359 -25.54 1.33 -17.53
CA VAL A 359 -25.51 2.38 -16.49
C VAL A 359 -24.51 3.51 -16.81
N SER A 360 -23.25 3.17 -17.08
CA SER A 360 -22.15 4.15 -17.04
C SER A 360 -21.03 3.89 -18.06
N TYR A 361 -21.31 3.24 -19.18
CA TYR A 361 -20.27 2.85 -20.13
C TYR A 361 -20.68 2.95 -21.59
N LEU A 362 -21.87 2.47 -22.01
CA LEU A 362 -22.31 2.47 -23.39
C LEU A 362 -22.91 3.84 -23.77
N PRO A 363 -22.89 4.23 -25.05
CA PRO A 363 -23.43 5.52 -25.51
C PRO A 363 -24.88 5.81 -25.11
N GLU A 364 -25.71 4.78 -24.99
CA GLU A 364 -27.11 4.84 -24.55
C GLU A 364 -27.28 4.90 -23.04
N ASP A 365 -26.21 4.69 -22.25
CA ASP A 365 -26.28 4.64 -20.79
C ASP A 365 -26.50 6.04 -20.20
N LYS A 366 -27.30 6.13 -19.15
CA LYS A 366 -27.67 7.41 -18.52
C LYS A 366 -26.48 8.22 -18.03
N ASN A 367 -25.38 7.56 -17.58
CA ASN A 367 -24.16 8.20 -17.12
C ASN A 367 -23.03 8.22 -18.17
N TYR A 368 -23.33 8.04 -19.46
CA TYR A 368 -22.29 8.04 -20.51
C TYR A 368 -21.56 9.38 -20.64
N ASP A 369 -22.28 10.51 -20.54
CA ASP A 369 -21.69 11.86 -20.55
C ASP A 369 -20.70 12.05 -19.39
N LEU A 370 -21.02 11.51 -18.21
CA LEU A 370 -20.14 11.53 -17.05
C LEU A 370 -18.95 10.57 -17.20
N TYR A 371 -19.14 9.44 -17.91
CA TYR A 371 -18.03 8.54 -18.27
C TYR A 371 -17.05 9.25 -19.23
N GLN A 372 -17.54 9.97 -20.22
CA GLN A 372 -16.68 10.78 -21.10
C GLN A 372 -15.91 11.84 -20.30
N LEU A 373 -16.59 12.52 -19.35
CA LEU A 373 -15.93 13.46 -18.43
C LEU A 373 -14.88 12.76 -17.55
N ALA A 374 -15.17 11.57 -17.02
CA ALA A 374 -14.23 10.78 -16.25
C ALA A 374 -12.96 10.43 -17.05
N CYS A 375 -13.10 10.00 -18.31
CA CYS A 375 -11.98 9.75 -19.20
C CYS A 375 -11.16 11.02 -19.47
N LYS A 376 -11.82 12.17 -19.68
CA LYS A 376 -11.16 13.48 -19.84
C LYS A 376 -10.38 13.89 -18.60
N VAL A 377 -10.93 13.66 -17.42
CA VAL A 377 -10.26 13.95 -16.14
C VAL A 377 -9.06 13.02 -15.94
N SER A 378 -9.21 11.71 -16.19
CA SER A 378 -8.14 10.73 -16.11
C SER A 378 -6.97 11.06 -17.04
N ALA A 379 -7.26 11.49 -18.26
CA ALA A 379 -6.25 11.91 -19.24
C ALA A 379 -5.39 13.09 -18.76
N ARG A 380 -5.92 13.92 -17.86
CA ARG A 380 -5.20 15.09 -17.32
C ARG A 380 -4.62 14.86 -15.92
N ARG A 381 -5.31 14.08 -15.05
CA ARG A 381 -5.06 14.06 -13.61
C ARG A 381 -4.72 12.68 -13.04
N PHE A 382 -4.54 11.64 -13.89
CA PHE A 382 -4.31 10.25 -13.49
C PHE A 382 -5.51 9.56 -12.83
N PHE A 383 -6.51 10.28 -12.43
CA PHE A 383 -7.76 9.80 -11.85
C PHE A 383 -8.96 10.28 -12.66
N PRO A 384 -10.07 9.52 -12.65
CA PRO A 384 -10.26 8.24 -11.95
C PRO A 384 -9.52 7.07 -12.59
N ASN A 385 -9.23 6.03 -11.78
CA ASN A 385 -9.00 4.67 -12.23
C ASN A 385 -10.36 4.03 -12.59
N PHE A 386 -10.36 2.83 -13.18
CA PHE A 386 -11.57 2.16 -13.62
C PHE A 386 -11.70 0.77 -13.01
N VAL A 387 -12.85 0.48 -12.37
CA VAL A 387 -13.24 -0.86 -11.94
C VAL A 387 -14.33 -1.41 -12.85
N ASN A 388 -14.16 -2.62 -13.34
CA ASN A 388 -15.09 -3.28 -14.25
C ASN A 388 -16.11 -4.13 -13.48
N LEU A 389 -17.31 -3.64 -13.30
CA LEU A 389 -18.38 -4.38 -12.66
C LEU A 389 -18.93 -5.52 -13.54
N ASP A 390 -18.65 -5.48 -14.85
CA ASP A 390 -19.06 -6.52 -15.78
C ASP A 390 -18.05 -7.68 -15.89
N ALA A 391 -16.84 -7.55 -15.29
CA ALA A 391 -15.93 -8.67 -15.18
C ALA A 391 -16.61 -9.83 -14.44
N THR A 392 -16.43 -11.06 -14.93
CA THR A 392 -17.20 -12.23 -14.50
C THR A 392 -17.15 -12.48 -12.97
N PHE A 393 -15.99 -12.21 -12.37
CA PHE A 393 -15.76 -12.37 -10.92
C PHE A 393 -16.18 -11.14 -10.09
N ASN A 394 -16.60 -10.03 -10.71
CA ASN A 394 -17.12 -8.82 -10.05
C ASN A 394 -18.64 -8.75 -10.03
N GLN A 395 -19.32 -9.67 -10.72
CA GLN A 395 -20.77 -9.70 -10.76
C GLN A 395 -21.38 -10.25 -9.46
N HIS A 396 -22.58 -9.81 -9.18
CA HIS A 396 -23.38 -10.26 -8.06
C HIS A 396 -24.79 -10.64 -8.55
N GLU A 397 -25.30 -11.77 -8.13
CA GLU A 397 -26.58 -12.33 -8.55
C GLU A 397 -27.79 -11.49 -8.15
N LEU A 398 -27.68 -10.72 -7.08
CA LEU A 398 -28.75 -9.82 -6.58
C LEU A 398 -28.67 -8.41 -7.16
N TRP A 399 -27.70 -8.12 -8.04
CA TRP A 399 -27.59 -6.79 -8.62
C TRP A 399 -28.72 -6.55 -9.65
N ASP A 400 -29.54 -5.53 -9.41
CA ASP A 400 -30.61 -5.08 -10.31
C ASP A 400 -30.50 -3.57 -10.53
N ILE A 401 -30.59 -3.11 -11.77
CA ILE A 401 -30.55 -1.69 -12.14
C ILE A 401 -31.67 -0.87 -11.51
N ASN A 402 -32.81 -1.51 -11.24
CA ASN A 402 -33.99 -0.87 -10.65
C ASN A 402 -33.95 -0.84 -9.11
N ASP A 403 -33.02 -1.55 -8.47
CA ASP A 403 -32.85 -1.47 -7.02
C ASP A 403 -32.11 -0.18 -6.63
N PRO A 404 -32.76 0.72 -5.85
CA PRO A 404 -32.09 1.94 -5.37
C PRO A 404 -30.88 1.64 -4.45
N ASN A 405 -30.81 0.44 -3.88
CA ASN A 405 -29.72 -0.03 -3.04
C ASN A 405 -28.71 -0.92 -3.76
N ARG A 406 -28.73 -0.99 -5.11
CA ARG A 406 -27.87 -1.87 -5.90
C ARG A 406 -26.37 -1.68 -5.62
N PHE A 407 -25.97 -0.53 -5.11
CA PHE A 407 -24.59 -0.26 -4.70
C PHE A 407 -24.05 -1.26 -3.66
N LYS A 408 -24.93 -1.92 -2.89
CA LYS A 408 -24.58 -2.95 -1.90
C LYS A 408 -24.01 -4.21 -2.56
N TYR A 409 -24.38 -4.45 -3.80
CA TYR A 409 -24.01 -5.60 -4.63
C TYR A 409 -22.89 -5.27 -5.64
N GLU A 410 -22.29 -4.10 -5.53
CA GLU A 410 -21.20 -3.66 -6.39
C GLU A 410 -19.87 -3.82 -5.67
N VAL A 411 -18.89 -4.40 -6.37
CA VAL A 411 -17.53 -4.43 -5.87
C VAL A 411 -16.97 -3.01 -5.78
N ALA A 412 -16.20 -2.76 -4.74
CA ALA A 412 -15.41 -1.55 -4.59
C ALA A 412 -13.97 -1.90 -4.24
N THR A 413 -13.03 -1.10 -4.74
CA THR A 413 -11.60 -1.29 -4.49
C THR A 413 -11.08 -0.25 -3.50
N MET A 414 -10.02 -0.62 -2.77
CA MET A 414 -9.34 0.25 -1.82
C MET A 414 -7.91 0.48 -2.26
N GLY A 415 -7.45 1.73 -2.11
CA GLY A 415 -6.06 2.10 -2.35
C GLY A 415 -5.59 1.73 -3.74
N CYS A 416 -4.44 1.05 -3.79
CA CYS A 416 -3.81 0.73 -5.06
C CYS A 416 -4.46 -0.47 -5.78
N ARG A 417 -5.02 -1.46 -5.08
CA ARG A 417 -5.58 -2.66 -5.71
C ARG A 417 -6.40 -3.57 -4.81
N THR A 418 -6.48 -3.35 -3.51
CA THR A 418 -7.15 -4.26 -2.59
C THR A 418 -8.64 -4.38 -2.91
N ARG A 419 -9.11 -5.59 -3.04
CA ARG A 419 -10.48 -5.97 -3.32
C ARG A 419 -11.00 -6.86 -2.18
N VAL A 420 -12.15 -6.51 -1.63
CA VAL A 420 -12.86 -7.29 -0.63
C VAL A 420 -14.31 -7.41 -1.10
N PHE A 421 -14.77 -8.60 -1.42
CA PHE A 421 -16.13 -8.81 -1.93
C PHE A 421 -16.71 -10.14 -1.49
N GLU A 422 -16.10 -11.27 -1.84
CA GLU A 422 -16.51 -12.60 -1.39
C GLU A 422 -16.45 -12.71 0.14
N ASN A 423 -17.41 -13.40 0.75
CA ASN A 423 -17.50 -13.58 2.19
C ASN A 423 -18.12 -14.93 2.53
N ARG A 424 -17.42 -15.71 3.34
CA ARG A 424 -17.91 -17.01 3.84
C ARG A 424 -18.74 -16.88 5.13
N PHE A 425 -18.67 -15.70 5.79
CA PHE A 425 -19.23 -15.48 7.13
C PHE A 425 -20.28 -14.37 7.16
N GLY A 426 -20.81 -13.99 6.01
CA GLY A 426 -21.82 -12.95 5.86
C GLY A 426 -22.09 -12.64 4.41
N ASP A 427 -22.71 -11.51 4.14
CA ASP A 427 -23.09 -11.10 2.80
C ASP A 427 -21.87 -10.89 1.89
N LYS A 428 -22.01 -11.25 0.61
CA LYS A 428 -21.08 -10.92 -0.45
C LYS A 428 -21.17 -9.42 -0.74
N THR A 429 -20.33 -8.63 -0.10
CA THR A 429 -20.31 -7.17 -0.23
C THR A 429 -18.93 -6.61 0.09
N SER A 430 -18.62 -5.42 -0.43
CA SER A 430 -17.45 -4.66 -0.02
C SER A 430 -17.73 -3.81 1.24
N ILE A 431 -18.96 -3.43 1.50
CA ILE A 431 -19.36 -2.41 2.48
C ILE A 431 -19.14 -2.90 3.92
N GLY A 432 -18.51 -2.08 4.77
CA GLY A 432 -18.30 -2.38 6.19
C GLY A 432 -17.33 -3.54 6.44
N ARG A 433 -16.45 -3.83 5.47
CA ARG A 433 -15.46 -4.91 5.53
C ARG A 433 -14.09 -4.40 5.07
N GLY A 434 -13.07 -5.21 5.30
CA GLY A 434 -11.72 -4.87 4.90
C GLY A 434 -10.76 -6.05 4.98
N ASN A 435 -9.49 -5.75 4.74
CA ASN A 435 -8.41 -6.71 4.89
C ASN A 435 -7.83 -6.62 6.31
N LEU A 436 -7.63 -7.78 6.95
CA LEU A 436 -7.08 -7.87 8.30
C LEU A 436 -5.55 -7.79 8.30
N SER A 437 -4.92 -8.54 7.41
CA SER A 437 -3.48 -8.60 7.22
C SER A 437 -3.12 -9.33 5.94
N PHE A 438 -1.88 -9.19 5.50
CA PHE A 438 -1.37 -9.96 4.36
C PHE A 438 0.12 -10.27 4.51
N THR A 439 0.53 -11.35 3.85
CA THR A 439 1.91 -11.85 3.83
C THR A 439 2.26 -12.28 2.42
N THR A 440 3.45 -11.93 1.95
CA THR A 440 3.90 -12.16 0.57
C THR A 440 4.94 -13.24 0.48
N VAL A 441 4.76 -14.15 -0.49
CA VAL A 441 5.70 -15.22 -0.84
C VAL A 441 6.67 -14.74 -1.91
N ASN A 442 7.95 -15.02 -1.74
CA ASN A 442 9.00 -14.81 -2.74
C ASN A 442 9.09 -16.02 -3.67
N ILE A 443 8.27 -16.06 -4.72
CA ILE A 443 8.25 -17.21 -5.64
C ILE A 443 9.53 -17.33 -6.47
N VAL A 444 10.28 -16.23 -6.66
CA VAL A 444 11.58 -16.25 -7.36
C VAL A 444 12.59 -17.07 -6.57
N ARG A 445 12.65 -16.85 -5.24
CA ARG A 445 13.52 -17.63 -4.33
C ARG A 445 13.26 -19.11 -4.47
N LEU A 446 11.97 -19.51 -4.48
CA LEU A 446 11.57 -20.92 -4.61
C LEU A 446 11.99 -21.51 -5.96
N ALA A 447 11.83 -20.74 -7.03
CA ALA A 447 12.24 -21.14 -8.38
C ALA A 447 13.77 -21.32 -8.48
N ILE A 448 14.56 -20.37 -7.95
CA ILE A 448 16.02 -20.47 -7.94
C ILE A 448 16.47 -21.70 -7.17
N GLU A 449 15.97 -21.92 -5.96
CA GLU A 449 16.34 -23.08 -5.13
C GLU A 449 15.96 -24.41 -5.78
N ALA A 450 14.76 -24.51 -6.37
CA ALA A 450 14.32 -25.69 -7.10
C ALA A 450 15.20 -25.99 -8.32
N SER A 451 15.59 -24.93 -9.05
CA SER A 451 16.44 -25.06 -10.25
C SER A 451 17.88 -25.45 -9.93
N ILE A 452 18.44 -24.94 -8.82
CA ILE A 452 19.76 -25.37 -8.34
C ILE A 452 19.72 -26.84 -7.91
N GLU A 453 18.71 -27.25 -7.16
CA GLU A 453 18.55 -28.62 -6.66
C GLU A 453 18.27 -29.61 -7.78
N ALA A 454 17.60 -29.18 -8.85
CA ALA A 454 17.40 -29.97 -10.06
C ALA A 454 18.63 -29.98 -11.01
N GLY A 455 19.64 -29.13 -10.75
CA GLY A 455 20.85 -29.01 -11.55
C GLY A 455 20.70 -28.15 -12.82
N PHE A 456 19.61 -27.36 -12.95
CA PHE A 456 19.40 -26.44 -14.08
C PHE A 456 20.22 -25.15 -13.99
N LEU A 457 20.38 -24.57 -12.80
CA LEU A 457 21.26 -23.43 -12.61
C LEU A 457 22.68 -23.91 -12.27
N LEU A 458 23.66 -23.51 -13.07
CA LEU A 458 25.06 -23.84 -12.86
C LEU A 458 25.80 -22.67 -12.24
N LYS A 459 26.57 -22.96 -11.18
CA LYS A 459 27.41 -21.97 -10.52
C LYS A 459 28.52 -21.50 -11.45
N ASN A 460 28.70 -20.17 -11.54
CA ASN A 460 29.81 -19.53 -12.21
C ASN A 460 30.59 -18.62 -11.24
N LYS A 461 31.52 -17.77 -11.75
CA LYS A 461 32.35 -16.88 -10.92
C LYS A 461 31.54 -15.74 -10.24
N THR A 462 30.44 -15.31 -10.83
CA THR A 462 29.63 -14.16 -10.39
C THR A 462 28.27 -14.54 -9.79
N GLY A 463 27.83 -15.78 -9.97
CA GLY A 463 26.54 -16.27 -9.52
C GLY A 463 26.17 -17.61 -10.15
N TYR A 464 25.09 -17.61 -10.91
CA TYR A 464 24.61 -18.78 -11.64
C TYR A 464 24.27 -18.42 -13.09
N ILE A 465 24.47 -19.37 -14.00
CA ILE A 465 24.06 -19.26 -15.40
C ILE A 465 22.66 -19.85 -15.53
N ASN A 466 21.71 -19.03 -15.99
CA ASN A 466 20.37 -19.47 -16.35
C ASN A 466 20.37 -19.89 -17.82
N GLN A 467 20.98 -21.00 -18.12
CA GLN A 467 21.00 -21.54 -19.47
C GLN A 467 20.27 -22.86 -19.51
N HIS A 468 19.05 -22.95 -19.36
CA HIS A 468 18.20 -24.14 -19.50
C HIS A 468 18.92 -25.39 -20.06
N ARG A 469 20.22 -25.54 -19.82
CA ARG A 469 21.09 -26.65 -20.24
C ARG A 469 20.88 -27.04 -21.71
N CYS A 470 21.03 -26.06 -22.61
CA CYS A 470 20.92 -26.26 -24.04
C CYS A 470 21.89 -27.32 -24.59
N ASP A 471 22.93 -27.65 -23.82
CA ASP A 471 23.92 -28.69 -24.06
C ASP A 471 23.45 -30.11 -23.67
N TRP A 472 22.28 -30.23 -23.02
CA TRP A 472 21.77 -31.54 -22.61
C TRP A 472 20.99 -32.21 -23.72
N GLU A 473 21.09 -33.59 -23.73
CA GLU A 473 20.15 -34.40 -24.49
C GLU A 473 18.70 -34.09 -24.07
N GLU A 474 17.79 -34.02 -25.03
CA GLU A 474 16.40 -33.60 -24.79
C GLU A 474 15.68 -34.44 -23.72
N SER A 475 15.96 -35.75 -23.66
CA SER A 475 15.42 -36.66 -22.65
C SER A 475 15.85 -36.26 -21.23
N LYS A 476 17.14 -35.98 -21.02
CA LYS A 476 17.70 -35.54 -19.74
C LYS A 476 17.18 -34.17 -19.35
N ALA A 477 17.08 -33.26 -20.32
CA ALA A 477 16.52 -31.92 -20.10
C ALA A 477 15.04 -31.98 -19.66
N ARG A 478 14.27 -32.89 -20.27
CA ARG A 478 12.85 -33.11 -19.92
C ARG A 478 12.69 -33.67 -18.51
N GLU A 479 13.48 -34.70 -18.15
CA GLU A 479 13.45 -35.27 -16.80
C GLU A 479 13.85 -34.26 -15.74
N ALA A 480 14.91 -33.50 -15.96
CA ALA A 480 15.37 -32.48 -15.03
C ALA A 480 14.37 -31.32 -14.90
N ARG A 481 13.67 -30.92 -15.97
CA ARG A 481 12.57 -29.94 -15.90
C ARG A 481 11.42 -30.46 -15.05
N ALA A 482 10.97 -31.68 -15.30
CA ALA A 482 9.89 -32.29 -14.51
C ALA A 482 10.27 -32.36 -13.01
N LYS A 483 11.53 -32.70 -12.69
CA LYS A 483 12.05 -32.66 -11.33
C LYS A 483 12.05 -31.23 -10.75
N MET A 484 12.49 -30.26 -11.52
CA MET A 484 12.53 -28.84 -11.09
C MET A 484 11.14 -28.32 -10.78
N GLU A 485 10.17 -28.56 -11.66
CA GLU A 485 8.78 -28.13 -11.43
C GLU A 485 8.18 -28.80 -10.21
N LYS A 486 8.36 -30.10 -10.06
CA LYS A 486 7.92 -30.82 -8.85
C LYS A 486 8.51 -30.21 -7.58
N LEU A 487 9.81 -29.98 -7.55
CA LEU A 487 10.50 -29.35 -6.41
C LEU A 487 9.98 -27.92 -6.16
N PHE A 488 9.70 -27.17 -7.21
CA PHE A 488 9.14 -25.82 -7.09
C PHE A 488 7.77 -25.84 -6.42
N PHE A 489 6.84 -26.69 -6.86
CA PHE A 489 5.52 -26.80 -6.25
C PHE A 489 5.59 -27.33 -4.82
N GLU A 490 6.45 -28.29 -4.50
CA GLU A 490 6.68 -28.73 -3.11
C GLU A 490 7.20 -27.60 -2.20
N LYS A 491 8.08 -26.75 -2.71
CA LYS A 491 8.58 -25.58 -1.98
C LYS A 491 7.49 -24.50 -1.85
N LEU A 492 6.67 -24.31 -2.89
CA LEU A 492 5.54 -23.41 -2.89
C LEU A 492 4.50 -23.82 -1.84
N ASP A 493 4.14 -25.11 -1.78
CA ASP A 493 3.23 -25.63 -0.76
C ASP A 493 3.75 -25.37 0.67
N ARG A 494 5.03 -25.61 0.91
CA ARG A 494 5.65 -25.31 2.23
C ARG A 494 5.57 -23.82 2.55
N ALA A 495 5.88 -22.95 1.61
CA ALA A 495 5.83 -21.49 1.78
C ALA A 495 4.39 -21.02 2.02
N MET A 496 3.42 -21.56 1.28
CA MET A 496 1.99 -21.27 1.46
C MET A 496 1.48 -21.71 2.85
N ASN A 497 1.85 -22.93 3.29
CA ASN A 497 1.47 -23.44 4.62
C ASN A 497 2.02 -22.55 5.76
N ILE A 498 3.30 -22.13 5.67
CA ILE A 498 3.91 -21.21 6.65
C ILE A 498 3.21 -19.85 6.61
N THR A 499 2.86 -19.35 5.42
CA THR A 499 2.15 -18.09 5.24
C THR A 499 0.75 -18.14 5.86
N ALA A 500 -0.02 -19.19 5.58
CA ALA A 500 -1.36 -19.37 6.16
C ALA A 500 -1.32 -19.51 7.68
N LYS A 501 -0.36 -20.29 8.20
CA LYS A 501 -0.13 -20.40 9.65
C LYS A 501 0.16 -19.03 10.27
N GLN A 502 1.04 -18.24 9.68
CA GLN A 502 1.39 -16.91 10.18
C GLN A 502 0.18 -15.96 10.19
N LEU A 503 -0.61 -15.98 9.12
CA LEU A 503 -1.83 -15.17 9.02
C LEU A 503 -2.87 -15.59 10.08
N ASN A 504 -3.02 -16.89 10.33
CA ASN A 504 -3.87 -17.41 11.38
C ASN A 504 -3.34 -17.05 12.80
N GLU A 505 -2.03 -17.10 13.03
CA GLU A 505 -1.43 -16.64 14.29
C GLU A 505 -1.74 -15.15 14.54
N ARG A 506 -1.61 -14.31 13.49
CA ARG A 506 -1.94 -12.87 13.57
C ARG A 506 -3.44 -12.65 13.80
N PHE A 507 -4.32 -13.39 13.10
CA PHE A 507 -5.75 -13.34 13.32
C PHE A 507 -6.11 -13.68 14.78
N ASN A 508 -5.56 -14.77 15.31
CA ASN A 508 -5.79 -15.19 16.70
C ASN A 508 -5.30 -14.16 17.73
N PHE A 509 -4.30 -13.37 17.38
CA PHE A 509 -3.85 -12.25 18.21
C PHE A 509 -4.78 -11.02 18.03
N GLN A 510 -5.17 -10.68 16.82
CA GLN A 510 -6.07 -9.54 16.53
C GLN A 510 -7.45 -9.71 17.17
N LYS A 511 -8.04 -10.91 17.12
CA LYS A 511 -9.39 -11.18 17.66
C LYS A 511 -9.53 -10.92 19.17
N THR A 512 -8.41 -10.92 19.91
CA THR A 512 -8.38 -10.60 21.35
C THR A 512 -8.41 -9.11 21.66
N ALA A 513 -8.50 -8.25 20.66
CA ALA A 513 -8.66 -6.82 20.87
C ALA A 513 -10.05 -6.50 21.46
N LEU A 514 -10.13 -5.45 22.26
CA LEU A 514 -11.40 -5.01 22.85
C LEU A 514 -12.05 -3.96 21.93
N LYS A 515 -13.39 -3.93 21.85
CA LYS A 515 -14.15 -2.92 21.11
C LYS A 515 -13.67 -1.50 21.42
N LYS A 516 -13.43 -1.17 22.69
CA LYS A 516 -12.97 0.15 23.13
C LYS A 516 -11.63 0.61 22.55
N GLN A 517 -10.84 -0.30 21.98
CA GLN A 517 -9.59 0.04 21.28
C GLN A 517 -9.85 0.60 19.86
N PHE A 518 -11.08 0.46 19.37
CA PHE A 518 -11.54 0.87 18.05
C PHE A 518 -12.84 1.68 18.16
N PRO A 519 -12.78 2.94 18.66
CA PRO A 519 -13.97 3.72 19.03
C PRO A 519 -14.94 3.99 17.87
N LEU A 520 -14.46 4.09 16.65
CA LEU A 520 -15.29 4.26 15.45
C LEU A 520 -15.38 2.98 14.62
N LEU A 521 -14.25 2.31 14.37
CA LEU A 521 -14.20 1.13 13.49
C LEU A 521 -15.16 0.02 13.99
N MET A 522 -15.15 -0.25 15.30
CA MET A 522 -16.01 -1.24 15.94
C MET A 522 -17.29 -0.63 16.55
N ASN A 523 -17.70 0.56 16.06
CA ASN A 523 -18.93 1.22 16.45
C ASN A 523 -19.82 1.53 15.22
N GLY A 524 -20.15 0.48 14.46
CA GLY A 524 -21.05 0.57 13.30
C GLY A 524 -20.34 0.63 11.95
N MET A 525 -19.04 0.93 11.89
CA MET A 525 -18.33 0.91 10.62
C MET A 525 -18.04 -0.51 10.15
N TRP A 526 -17.54 -1.38 11.02
CA TRP A 526 -17.34 -2.80 10.70
C TRP A 526 -18.63 -3.59 10.83
N ASN A 527 -18.91 -4.48 9.86
CA ASN A 527 -20.14 -5.27 9.84
C ASN A 527 -20.29 -6.10 11.12
N GLY A 528 -21.48 -6.01 11.77
CA GLY A 528 -21.80 -6.73 12.99
C GLY A 528 -21.23 -6.10 14.27
N SER A 529 -20.51 -4.98 14.21
CA SER A 529 -19.87 -4.38 15.39
C SER A 529 -20.82 -3.59 16.30
N ASN A 530 -22.04 -3.26 15.84
CA ASN A 530 -23.01 -2.48 16.62
C ASN A 530 -23.41 -3.15 17.95
N ASP A 531 -23.49 -4.48 17.95
CA ASP A 531 -23.97 -5.25 19.10
C ASP A 531 -22.90 -5.48 20.17
N LEU A 532 -21.64 -5.14 19.89
CA LEU A 532 -20.52 -5.28 20.82
C LEU A 532 -20.58 -4.23 21.93
N LYS A 533 -20.31 -4.65 23.16
CA LYS A 533 -20.08 -3.76 24.32
C LYS A 533 -18.61 -3.34 24.39
N ALA A 534 -18.29 -2.27 25.10
CA ALA A 534 -16.94 -1.67 25.16
C ALA A 534 -15.83 -2.66 25.57
N ASP A 535 -16.12 -3.58 26.45
CA ASP A 535 -15.17 -4.59 26.96
C ASP A 535 -15.28 -5.94 26.25
N ASP A 536 -16.15 -6.09 25.26
CA ASP A 536 -16.22 -7.31 24.45
C ASP A 536 -15.00 -7.38 23.51
N ILE A 537 -14.51 -8.59 23.28
CA ILE A 537 -13.50 -8.87 22.28
C ILE A 537 -14.15 -8.88 20.89
N ILE A 538 -13.37 -8.52 19.86
CA ILE A 538 -13.88 -8.39 18.49
C ILE A 538 -13.96 -9.72 17.72
N GLU A 539 -13.72 -10.86 18.37
CA GLU A 539 -13.62 -12.20 17.77
C GLU A 539 -14.78 -12.52 16.82
N ASN A 540 -16.01 -12.24 17.25
CA ASN A 540 -17.22 -12.65 16.51
C ASN A 540 -17.50 -11.84 15.25
N VAL A 541 -16.83 -10.71 15.05
CA VAL A 541 -17.08 -9.80 13.92
C VAL A 541 -15.92 -9.72 12.94
N ILE A 542 -14.69 -9.95 13.41
CA ILE A 542 -13.52 -9.77 12.55
C ILE A 542 -13.33 -10.91 11.52
N ASN A 543 -13.98 -12.07 11.70
CA ASN A 543 -13.96 -13.19 10.75
C ASN A 543 -14.51 -12.81 9.35
N GLN A 544 -15.26 -11.73 9.23
CA GLN A 544 -15.73 -11.19 7.94
C GLN A 544 -14.62 -10.48 7.14
N GLY A 545 -13.49 -10.17 7.78
CA GLY A 545 -12.33 -9.62 7.09
C GLY A 545 -11.57 -10.67 6.29
N THR A 546 -10.65 -10.21 5.43
CA THR A 546 -9.86 -11.10 4.58
C THR A 546 -8.41 -11.20 5.05
N LEU A 547 -7.81 -12.37 4.85
CA LEU A 547 -6.39 -12.65 5.04
C LEU A 547 -5.74 -12.83 3.67
N GLY A 548 -4.80 -11.95 3.32
CA GLY A 548 -4.19 -11.90 1.99
C GLY A 548 -2.91 -12.72 1.90
N ILE A 549 -2.81 -13.61 0.92
CA ILE A 549 -1.58 -14.27 0.54
C ILE A 549 -1.09 -13.63 -0.76
N GLY A 550 0.01 -12.90 -0.69
CA GLY A 550 0.60 -12.22 -1.82
C GLY A 550 1.75 -12.97 -2.45
N PHE A 551 2.17 -12.52 -3.64
CA PHE A 551 3.38 -13.01 -4.31
C PHE A 551 4.06 -11.91 -5.12
N ILE A 552 5.35 -12.07 -5.40
CA ILE A 552 6.17 -11.17 -6.21
C ILE A 552 7.06 -11.97 -7.14
N GLY A 553 7.31 -11.42 -8.35
CA GLY A 553 8.33 -11.91 -9.27
C GLY A 553 7.89 -13.09 -10.11
N LEU A 554 6.64 -13.14 -10.55
CA LEU A 554 6.18 -14.21 -11.44
C LEU A 554 7.02 -14.27 -12.73
N ALA A 555 7.33 -13.11 -13.31
CA ALA A 555 8.14 -13.03 -14.52
C ALA A 555 9.52 -13.65 -14.31
N GLU A 556 10.23 -13.27 -13.25
CA GLU A 556 11.57 -13.77 -12.94
C GLU A 556 11.54 -15.26 -12.55
N ALA A 557 10.51 -15.71 -11.82
CA ALA A 557 10.33 -17.13 -11.53
C ALA A 557 10.14 -17.96 -12.81
N LEU A 558 9.37 -17.46 -13.76
CA LEU A 558 9.16 -18.11 -15.05
C LEU A 558 10.44 -18.12 -15.91
N ILE A 559 11.24 -17.03 -15.89
CA ILE A 559 12.55 -17.03 -16.55
C ILE A 559 13.45 -18.14 -15.97
N VAL A 560 13.43 -18.33 -14.65
CA VAL A 560 14.19 -19.45 -14.02
C VAL A 560 13.64 -20.80 -14.45
N LEU A 561 12.32 -20.98 -14.49
CA LEU A 561 11.67 -22.28 -14.74
C LEU A 561 11.51 -22.62 -16.23
N ARG A 562 11.40 -21.62 -17.10
CA ARG A 562 11.07 -21.77 -18.53
C ARG A 562 12.07 -21.09 -19.49
N GLY A 563 12.94 -20.19 -19.01
CA GLY A 563 13.87 -19.40 -19.84
C GLY A 563 13.27 -18.15 -20.43
N SER A 564 11.97 -17.91 -20.24
CA SER A 564 11.24 -16.74 -20.70
C SER A 564 10.14 -16.38 -19.72
N HIS A 565 9.71 -15.11 -19.69
CA HIS A 565 8.57 -14.73 -18.89
C HIS A 565 7.26 -14.89 -19.68
N HIS A 566 6.13 -14.80 -18.97
CA HIS A 566 4.78 -15.05 -19.49
C HIS A 566 4.33 -14.11 -20.63
N GLY A 567 4.97 -12.94 -20.80
CA GLY A 567 4.72 -12.07 -21.96
C GLY A 567 5.41 -12.50 -23.24
N GLU A 568 6.43 -13.37 -23.15
CA GLU A 568 7.26 -13.76 -24.29
C GLU A 568 6.84 -15.09 -24.91
N SER A 569 6.23 -16.00 -24.13
CA SER A 569 5.83 -17.31 -24.65
C SER A 569 4.58 -17.86 -23.99
N ASP A 570 3.73 -18.52 -24.76
CA ASP A 570 2.52 -19.20 -24.29
C ASP A 570 2.87 -20.32 -23.29
N TRP A 571 4.02 -20.97 -23.46
CA TRP A 571 4.51 -22.02 -22.57
C TRP A 571 4.86 -21.50 -21.16
N ALA A 572 5.43 -20.30 -21.07
CA ALA A 572 5.66 -19.63 -19.80
C ALA A 572 4.34 -19.11 -19.20
N GLN A 573 3.44 -18.60 -20.03
CA GLN A 573 2.11 -18.14 -19.61
C GLN A 573 1.30 -19.29 -18.99
N GLU A 574 1.31 -20.47 -19.61
CA GLU A 574 0.63 -21.65 -19.11
C GLU A 574 1.10 -22.03 -17.70
N LEU A 575 2.42 -22.09 -17.47
CA LEU A 575 2.97 -22.36 -16.14
C LEU A 575 2.65 -21.24 -15.14
N GLY A 576 2.69 -19.98 -15.59
CA GLY A 576 2.31 -18.83 -14.74
C GLY A 576 0.89 -18.94 -14.23
N LEU A 577 -0.05 -19.29 -15.09
CA LEU A 577 -1.45 -19.54 -14.72
C LEU A 577 -1.59 -20.75 -13.80
N GLN A 578 -0.85 -21.83 -14.03
CA GLN A 578 -0.83 -23.00 -13.15
C GLN A 578 -0.33 -22.65 -11.75
N ILE A 579 0.75 -21.85 -11.63
CA ILE A 579 1.30 -21.40 -10.34
C ILE A 579 0.27 -20.60 -9.56
N VAL A 580 -0.33 -19.57 -10.17
CA VAL A 580 -1.27 -18.70 -9.46
C VAL A 580 -2.60 -19.39 -9.18
N SER A 581 -3.05 -20.29 -10.07
CA SER A 581 -4.23 -21.15 -9.82
C SER A 581 -3.99 -22.09 -8.63
N HIS A 582 -2.83 -22.74 -8.58
CA HIS A 582 -2.44 -23.58 -7.44
C HIS A 582 -2.43 -22.80 -6.11
N MET A 583 -1.87 -21.58 -6.12
CA MET A 583 -1.92 -20.71 -4.94
C MET A 583 -3.35 -20.38 -4.52
N ARG A 584 -4.25 -20.08 -5.48
CA ARG A 584 -5.67 -19.81 -5.20
C ARG A 584 -6.36 -21.04 -4.60
N ASP A 585 -6.12 -22.22 -5.17
CA ASP A 585 -6.74 -23.45 -4.69
C ASP A 585 -6.27 -23.76 -3.27
N LYS A 586 -5.00 -23.58 -2.97
CA LYS A 586 -4.45 -23.64 -1.60
C LYS A 586 -5.08 -22.63 -0.65
N ALA A 587 -5.30 -21.38 -1.07
CA ALA A 587 -5.96 -20.37 -0.26
C ALA A 587 -7.42 -20.77 0.06
N ASN A 588 -8.12 -21.43 -0.87
CA ASN A 588 -9.45 -22.00 -0.62
C ASN A 588 -9.39 -23.15 0.40
N GLU A 589 -8.42 -24.07 0.30
CA GLU A 589 -8.20 -25.12 1.30
C GLU A 589 -7.96 -24.52 2.69
N PHE A 590 -7.12 -23.49 2.82
CA PHE A 590 -6.89 -22.79 4.09
C PHE A 590 -8.14 -22.09 4.62
N SER A 591 -8.99 -21.57 3.73
CA SER A 591 -10.26 -20.97 4.13
C SER A 591 -11.20 -22.02 4.75
N ASP A 592 -11.17 -23.26 4.25
CA ASP A 592 -11.93 -24.36 4.81
C ASP A 592 -11.29 -24.90 6.10
N GLU A 593 -9.95 -25.00 6.14
CA GLU A 593 -9.21 -25.51 7.30
C GLU A 593 -9.30 -24.58 8.52
N TYR A 594 -8.99 -23.28 8.32
CA TYR A 594 -8.92 -22.30 9.40
C TYR A 594 -10.23 -21.57 9.67
N GLN A 595 -11.25 -21.78 8.82
CA GLN A 595 -12.54 -21.09 8.90
C GLN A 595 -12.38 -19.56 8.85
N HIS A 596 -11.60 -19.06 7.87
CA HIS A 596 -11.35 -17.63 7.61
C HIS A 596 -11.46 -17.33 6.11
N ASN A 597 -11.58 -16.04 5.73
CA ASN A 597 -11.57 -15.62 4.34
C ASN A 597 -10.12 -15.43 3.86
N PHE A 598 -9.47 -16.49 3.35
CA PHE A 598 -8.19 -16.36 2.65
C PHE A 598 -8.39 -15.98 1.18
N SER A 599 -7.49 -15.18 0.64
CA SER A 599 -7.51 -14.81 -0.77
C SER A 599 -6.11 -14.52 -1.32
N ILE A 600 -5.92 -14.76 -2.63
CA ILE A 600 -4.67 -14.38 -3.29
C ILE A 600 -4.71 -12.91 -3.68
N LEU A 601 -3.63 -12.21 -3.37
CA LEU A 601 -3.42 -10.79 -3.64
C LEU A 601 -2.22 -10.61 -4.58
N ALA A 602 -2.41 -9.90 -5.68
CA ALA A 602 -1.30 -9.39 -6.46
C ALA A 602 -0.60 -8.29 -5.65
N THR A 603 0.47 -8.62 -4.94
CA THR A 603 1.09 -7.75 -3.91
C THR A 603 1.46 -6.36 -4.43
N PRO A 604 1.06 -5.28 -3.76
CA PRO A 604 1.57 -3.94 -4.01
C PRO A 604 2.98 -3.80 -3.40
N ALA A 605 4.00 -4.17 -4.16
CA ALA A 605 5.37 -4.23 -3.66
C ALA A 605 6.12 -2.91 -3.84
N GLU A 606 6.09 -2.04 -2.86
CA GLU A 606 6.84 -0.78 -2.88
C GLU A 606 8.34 -1.01 -2.64
N GLY A 607 8.75 -1.23 -1.40
CA GLY A 607 10.13 -1.54 -1.03
C GLY A 607 10.48 -3.02 -1.13
N LEU A 608 9.47 -3.88 -1.07
CA LEU A 608 9.64 -5.32 -0.98
C LEU A 608 10.28 -5.96 -2.23
N SER A 609 9.92 -5.44 -3.42
CA SER A 609 10.52 -5.92 -4.67
C SER A 609 12.05 -5.79 -4.65
N GLY A 610 12.57 -4.65 -4.18
CA GLY A 610 14.02 -4.44 -4.04
C GLY A 610 14.64 -5.24 -2.90
N LYS A 611 13.94 -5.38 -1.77
CA LYS A 611 14.43 -6.16 -0.62
C LYS A 611 14.62 -7.63 -0.99
N PHE A 612 13.64 -8.25 -1.66
CA PHE A 612 13.74 -9.65 -2.09
C PHE A 612 14.89 -9.83 -3.08
N THR A 613 14.98 -8.98 -4.10
CA THR A 613 16.05 -9.03 -5.10
C THR A 613 17.43 -8.88 -4.49
N LYS A 614 17.63 -7.90 -3.62
CA LYS A 614 18.90 -7.66 -2.92
C LYS A 614 19.35 -8.91 -2.13
N ASN A 615 18.47 -9.48 -1.32
CA ASN A 615 18.80 -10.63 -0.48
C ASN A 615 19.09 -11.89 -1.34
N ASP A 616 18.37 -12.05 -2.46
CA ASP A 616 18.62 -13.17 -3.37
C ASP A 616 19.92 -12.97 -4.15
N LYS A 617 20.23 -11.77 -4.59
CA LYS A 617 21.49 -11.39 -5.21
C LYS A 617 22.68 -11.58 -4.27
N GLU A 618 22.55 -11.25 -3.00
CA GLU A 618 23.57 -11.48 -1.98
C GLU A 618 23.82 -12.98 -1.77
N LYS A 619 22.79 -13.83 -1.80
CA LYS A 619 22.90 -15.28 -1.59
C LYS A 619 23.39 -16.04 -2.83
N PHE A 620 22.86 -15.71 -4.01
CA PHE A 620 23.08 -16.49 -5.24
C PHE A 620 23.98 -15.78 -6.26
N GLY A 621 24.31 -14.50 -6.04
CA GLY A 621 25.00 -13.69 -7.04
C GLY A 621 24.08 -13.24 -8.17
N ILE A 622 24.68 -12.89 -9.32
CA ILE A 622 23.95 -12.41 -10.49
C ILE A 622 23.46 -13.61 -11.31
N ILE A 623 22.15 -13.63 -11.56
CA ILE A 623 21.45 -14.54 -12.47
C ILE A 623 20.80 -13.63 -13.52
N GLU A 624 21.22 -13.74 -14.78
CA GLU A 624 20.74 -12.91 -15.89
C GLU A 624 19.23 -13.02 -16.07
N GLY A 625 18.56 -11.87 -16.23
CA GLY A 625 17.11 -11.76 -16.33
C GLY A 625 16.36 -12.02 -15.01
N VAL A 626 17.07 -12.29 -13.90
CA VAL A 626 16.45 -12.63 -12.60
C VAL A 626 16.95 -11.71 -11.49
N THR A 627 18.27 -11.76 -11.13
CA THR A 627 18.83 -10.96 -10.02
C THR A 627 19.79 -9.86 -10.52
N ASP A 628 19.87 -9.63 -11.81
CA ASP A 628 20.73 -8.62 -12.43
C ASP A 628 20.20 -7.18 -12.28
N LYS A 629 18.88 -7.01 -12.03
CA LYS A 629 18.26 -5.74 -11.72
C LYS A 629 18.20 -5.45 -10.21
N GLU A 630 17.74 -4.27 -9.84
CA GLU A 630 17.59 -3.85 -8.44
C GLU A 630 16.18 -4.12 -7.87
N TYR A 631 15.30 -4.77 -8.64
CA TYR A 631 13.92 -5.07 -8.26
C TYR A 631 13.43 -6.33 -8.97
N TYR A 632 12.47 -7.04 -8.35
CA TYR A 632 11.61 -8.02 -9.00
C TYR A 632 10.34 -7.37 -9.52
N THR A 633 9.80 -7.90 -10.60
CA THR A 633 8.53 -7.47 -11.17
C THR A 633 7.40 -7.67 -10.14
N ASN A 634 6.51 -6.69 -10.04
CA ASN A 634 5.36 -6.79 -9.15
C ASN A 634 4.41 -7.91 -9.58
N SER A 635 4.13 -8.83 -8.66
CA SER A 635 3.09 -9.87 -8.80
C SER A 635 3.09 -10.59 -10.14
N ASN A 636 1.97 -10.51 -10.86
CA ASN A 636 1.71 -11.16 -12.15
C ASN A 636 1.90 -10.23 -13.36
N HIS A 637 2.47 -9.03 -13.17
CA HIS A 637 2.72 -8.13 -14.30
C HIS A 637 3.82 -8.67 -15.21
N VAL A 638 3.72 -8.32 -16.49
CA VAL A 638 4.88 -8.42 -17.37
C VAL A 638 5.94 -7.40 -16.93
N PRO A 639 7.25 -7.65 -17.15
CA PRO A 639 8.28 -6.71 -16.75
C PRO A 639 8.07 -5.31 -17.34
N VAL A 640 8.34 -4.27 -16.55
CA VAL A 640 8.12 -2.87 -16.96
C VAL A 640 8.94 -2.43 -18.18
N TYR A 641 10.00 -3.15 -18.49
CA TYR A 641 10.85 -2.95 -19.67
C TYR A 641 10.39 -3.76 -20.91
N TYR A 642 9.36 -4.60 -20.76
CA TYR A 642 8.84 -5.40 -21.86
C TYR A 642 7.99 -4.55 -22.81
N LYS A 643 8.43 -4.44 -24.06
CA LYS A 643 7.74 -3.64 -25.08
C LYS A 643 6.55 -4.41 -25.64
N CYS A 644 5.36 -3.95 -25.40
CA CYS A 644 4.13 -4.56 -25.89
C CYS A 644 3.02 -3.52 -26.05
N THR A 645 1.96 -3.88 -26.77
CA THR A 645 0.75 -3.05 -26.85
C THR A 645 -0.13 -3.25 -25.60
N PRO A 646 -1.01 -2.27 -25.28
CA PRO A 646 -1.98 -2.44 -24.18
C PRO A 646 -2.85 -3.70 -24.36
N SER A 647 -3.24 -4.03 -25.59
CA SER A 647 -4.06 -5.20 -25.90
C SER A 647 -3.31 -6.52 -25.67
N HIS A 648 -2.03 -6.60 -26.08
CA HIS A 648 -1.21 -7.78 -25.81
C HIS A 648 -0.99 -7.97 -24.31
N LYS A 649 -0.62 -6.91 -23.60
CA LYS A 649 -0.47 -6.92 -22.14
C LYS A 649 -1.76 -7.38 -21.44
N ALA A 650 -2.92 -6.86 -21.86
CA ALA A 650 -4.21 -7.25 -21.29
C ALA A 650 -4.56 -8.71 -21.54
N LYS A 651 -4.22 -9.25 -22.74
CA LYS A 651 -4.37 -10.68 -23.05
C LYS A 651 -3.56 -11.56 -22.08
N ILE A 652 -2.34 -11.14 -21.74
CA ILE A 652 -1.44 -11.88 -20.85
C ILE A 652 -1.87 -11.73 -19.37
N GLU A 653 -2.13 -10.50 -18.92
CA GLU A 653 -2.40 -10.23 -17.48
C GLU A 653 -3.85 -10.49 -17.08
N GLY A 654 -4.82 -10.36 -18.01
CA GLY A 654 -6.26 -10.50 -17.73
C GLY A 654 -6.65 -11.80 -17.01
N PRO A 655 -6.20 -12.98 -17.45
CA PRO A 655 -6.55 -14.25 -16.81
C PRO A 655 -6.13 -14.34 -15.31
N TYR A 656 -5.12 -13.59 -14.88
CA TYR A 656 -4.70 -13.58 -13.47
C TYR A 656 -5.66 -12.79 -12.56
N HIS A 657 -6.49 -11.89 -13.11
CA HIS A 657 -7.40 -11.08 -12.31
C HIS A 657 -8.45 -11.93 -11.58
N ASP A 658 -8.99 -12.96 -12.23
CA ASP A 658 -9.90 -13.91 -11.58
C ASP A 658 -9.19 -14.79 -10.53
N LEU A 659 -7.90 -15.03 -10.69
CA LEU A 659 -7.11 -15.83 -9.76
C LEU A 659 -6.67 -15.03 -8.51
N THR A 660 -6.61 -13.70 -8.61
CA THR A 660 -6.14 -12.79 -7.55
C THR A 660 -7.28 -11.93 -6.99
N ARG A 661 -8.33 -12.60 -6.47
CA ARG A 661 -9.55 -11.94 -5.98
C ARG A 661 -9.36 -11.09 -4.72
N GLY A 662 -8.25 -11.24 -4.00
CA GLY A 662 -7.85 -10.36 -2.90
C GLY A 662 -7.40 -8.97 -3.34
N GLY A 663 -7.10 -8.80 -4.62
CA GLY A 663 -6.74 -7.54 -5.24
C GLY A 663 -5.77 -7.68 -6.40
N HIS A 664 -5.99 -6.88 -7.42
CA HIS A 664 -5.22 -6.83 -8.65
C HIS A 664 -5.37 -5.46 -9.30
N ILE A 665 -4.50 -5.15 -10.25
CA ILE A 665 -4.57 -3.95 -11.07
C ILE A 665 -3.85 -4.18 -12.39
N PHE A 666 -4.40 -3.60 -13.46
CA PHE A 666 -3.78 -3.55 -14.78
C PHE A 666 -3.27 -2.14 -15.04
N TYR A 667 -2.01 -1.99 -15.42
CA TYR A 667 -1.41 -0.70 -15.74
C TYR A 667 -1.16 -0.54 -17.22
N VAL A 668 -1.51 0.63 -17.76
CA VAL A 668 -1.09 1.07 -19.08
C VAL A 668 -0.22 2.30 -18.94
N GLU A 669 1.01 2.23 -19.45
CA GLU A 669 1.94 3.36 -19.51
C GLU A 669 1.75 4.04 -20.88
N MET A 670 1.14 5.24 -20.88
CA MET A 670 0.89 6.00 -22.12
C MET A 670 2.11 6.82 -22.54
N ASP A 671 2.29 6.96 -23.85
CA ASP A 671 3.25 7.90 -24.43
C ASP A 671 2.61 9.28 -24.60
N GLY A 672 3.39 10.34 -24.29
CA GLY A 672 3.01 11.72 -24.52
C GLY A 672 1.91 12.27 -23.62
N ASP A 673 1.32 13.40 -24.05
CA ASP A 673 0.27 14.13 -23.32
C ASP A 673 -1.12 13.68 -23.76
N ALA A 674 -1.78 12.92 -22.90
CA ALA A 674 -3.15 12.44 -23.13
C ALA A 674 -4.23 13.52 -22.93
N THR A 675 -3.91 14.72 -22.44
CA THR A 675 -4.89 15.76 -22.05
C THR A 675 -5.89 16.11 -23.13
N HIS A 676 -5.46 16.04 -24.41
CA HIS A 676 -6.29 16.36 -25.56
C HIS A 676 -6.81 15.12 -26.32
N ASN A 677 -6.62 13.92 -25.75
CA ASN A 677 -7.04 12.66 -26.36
C ASN A 677 -7.72 11.73 -25.32
N PRO A 678 -8.88 12.13 -24.77
CA PRO A 678 -9.62 11.30 -23.84
C PRO A 678 -10.10 9.97 -24.45
N GLU A 679 -10.25 9.90 -25.77
CA GLU A 679 -10.61 8.69 -26.52
C GLU A 679 -9.56 7.58 -26.34
N ALA A 680 -8.29 7.94 -26.12
CA ALA A 680 -7.26 6.95 -25.80
C ALA A 680 -7.54 6.25 -24.46
N ILE A 681 -8.03 6.98 -23.47
CA ILE A 681 -8.46 6.39 -22.19
C ILE A 681 -9.67 5.47 -22.40
N MET A 682 -10.66 5.90 -23.21
CA MET A 682 -11.83 5.08 -23.53
C MET A 682 -11.44 3.76 -24.19
N ARG A 683 -10.50 3.78 -25.16
CA ARG A 683 -9.96 2.55 -25.77
C ARG A 683 -9.29 1.61 -24.77
N ILE A 684 -8.60 2.14 -23.77
CA ILE A 684 -8.00 1.33 -22.71
C ILE A 684 -9.11 0.68 -21.86
N VAL A 685 -10.20 1.39 -21.58
CA VAL A 685 -11.36 0.82 -20.88
C VAL A 685 -12.06 -0.25 -21.74
N ASP A 686 -12.11 -0.08 -23.06
CA ASP A 686 -12.62 -1.11 -23.99
C ASP A 686 -11.72 -2.38 -23.97
N ILE A 687 -10.40 -2.21 -23.94
CA ILE A 687 -9.44 -3.31 -23.78
C ILE A 687 -9.66 -4.03 -22.44
N MET A 688 -9.82 -3.27 -21.35
CA MET A 688 -10.12 -3.79 -20.02
C MET A 688 -11.40 -4.66 -20.04
N ASP A 689 -12.45 -4.18 -20.69
CA ASP A 689 -13.71 -4.92 -20.83
C ASP A 689 -13.54 -6.20 -21.64
N LYS A 690 -12.87 -6.10 -22.81
CA LYS A 690 -12.62 -7.22 -23.73
C LYS A 690 -11.87 -8.38 -23.08
N TYR A 691 -10.88 -8.09 -22.24
CA TYR A 691 -10.01 -9.10 -21.62
C TYR A 691 -10.38 -9.42 -20.17
N ASN A 692 -11.58 -9.09 -19.73
CA ASN A 692 -12.11 -9.40 -18.38
C ASN A 692 -11.21 -8.85 -17.25
N ILE A 693 -10.57 -7.72 -17.47
CA ILE A 693 -9.76 -7.02 -16.47
C ILE A 693 -10.69 -6.43 -15.39
N GLY A 694 -10.43 -6.70 -14.12
CA GLY A 694 -11.28 -6.25 -13.02
C GLY A 694 -11.04 -4.82 -12.56
N TYR A 695 -9.78 -4.34 -12.65
CA TYR A 695 -9.40 -3.00 -12.23
C TYR A 695 -8.21 -2.50 -13.07
N CYS A 696 -8.28 -1.26 -13.51
CA CYS A 696 -7.33 -0.66 -14.43
C CYS A 696 -6.92 0.75 -14.01
N SER A 697 -5.68 1.09 -14.28
CA SER A 697 -5.13 2.44 -14.12
C SER A 697 -4.30 2.84 -15.33
N VAL A 698 -4.45 4.08 -15.75
CA VAL A 698 -3.68 4.65 -16.84
C VAL A 698 -2.61 5.57 -16.27
N ASN A 699 -1.36 5.32 -16.63
CA ASN A 699 -0.22 6.11 -16.23
C ASN A 699 0.27 6.98 -17.39
N HIS A 700 0.66 8.19 -17.08
CA HIS A 700 1.34 9.10 -18.01
C HIS A 700 2.30 10.00 -17.22
N ASN A 701 3.21 10.68 -17.88
CA ASN A 701 4.12 11.59 -17.20
C ASN A 701 3.46 12.95 -16.93
N ARG A 702 3.78 13.59 -15.81
CA ARG A 702 3.37 14.95 -15.52
C ARG A 702 4.42 15.67 -14.71
N ASN A 703 5.06 16.65 -15.31
CA ASN A 703 5.98 17.55 -14.63
C ASN A 703 5.33 18.91 -14.46
N ARG A 704 5.57 19.55 -13.32
CA ARG A 704 5.07 20.88 -13.02
C ARG A 704 6.14 21.76 -12.42
N CYS A 705 6.26 22.97 -12.93
CA CYS A 705 7.10 24.00 -12.33
C CYS A 705 6.37 24.62 -11.11
N LEU A 706 6.95 24.51 -9.92
CA LEU A 706 6.37 25.05 -8.70
C LEU A 706 6.41 26.59 -8.66
N SER A 707 7.34 27.22 -9.43
CA SER A 707 7.47 28.66 -9.47
C SER A 707 6.43 29.36 -10.37
N CYS A 708 6.06 28.78 -11.53
CA CYS A 708 5.17 29.44 -12.50
C CYS A 708 3.96 28.60 -12.94
N GLY A 709 3.81 27.37 -12.42
CA GLY A 709 2.70 26.49 -12.74
C GLY A 709 2.74 25.89 -14.16
N TYR A 710 3.83 26.03 -14.92
CA TYR A 710 3.97 25.39 -16.22
C TYR A 710 3.99 23.87 -16.09
N GLU A 711 3.21 23.17 -16.91
CA GLU A 711 3.12 21.71 -16.94
C GLU A 711 3.53 21.15 -18.31
N ASN A 712 4.15 19.96 -18.31
CA ASN A 712 4.37 19.14 -19.51
C ASN A 712 4.30 17.64 -19.17
N ALA A 713 4.28 16.81 -20.22
CA ALA A 713 4.22 15.35 -20.10
C ALA A 713 5.55 14.67 -20.49
N ASP A 714 6.65 15.38 -20.57
CA ASP A 714 7.97 14.81 -20.86
C ASP A 714 8.36 13.81 -19.78
N LYS A 715 9.19 12.83 -20.12
CA LYS A 715 9.65 11.82 -19.16
C LYS A 715 10.40 12.46 -17.97
N VAL A 716 11.18 13.52 -18.23
CA VAL A 716 11.91 14.30 -17.23
C VAL A 716 11.93 15.77 -17.62
N MET A 717 11.67 16.67 -16.68
CA MET A 717 11.84 18.11 -16.84
C MET A 717 12.80 18.62 -15.76
N GLU A 718 14.09 18.83 -16.12
CA GLU A 718 15.10 19.32 -15.18
C GLU A 718 15.01 20.82 -14.93
N LYS A 719 14.49 21.57 -15.91
CA LYS A 719 14.39 23.03 -15.87
C LYS A 719 13.12 23.47 -16.61
N CYS A 720 12.38 24.40 -16.01
CA CYS A 720 11.18 24.94 -16.61
C CYS A 720 11.51 25.73 -17.90
N PRO A 721 10.92 25.39 -19.05
CA PRO A 721 11.17 26.13 -20.30
C PRO A 721 10.56 27.52 -20.28
N LYS A 722 9.55 27.79 -19.42
CA LYS A 722 8.86 29.08 -19.34
C LYS A 722 9.58 30.10 -18.46
N CYS A 723 10.05 29.71 -17.25
CA CYS A 723 10.63 30.63 -16.28
C CYS A 723 12.07 30.31 -15.87
N GLY A 724 12.63 29.20 -16.34
CA GLY A 724 13.99 28.80 -16.04
C GLY A 724 14.22 28.22 -14.64
N SER A 725 13.18 28.07 -13.81
CA SER A 725 13.28 27.46 -12.49
C SER A 725 13.67 25.98 -12.58
N LYS A 726 14.45 25.52 -11.60
CA LYS A 726 14.76 24.11 -11.37
C LYS A 726 13.85 23.46 -10.32
N ASP A 727 12.94 24.23 -9.75
CA ASP A 727 11.98 23.77 -8.76
C ASP A 727 10.82 23.08 -9.47
N ILE A 728 11.03 21.81 -9.80
CA ILE A 728 10.12 20.98 -10.58
C ILE A 728 9.57 19.86 -9.71
N ASP A 729 8.26 19.76 -9.69
CA ASP A 729 7.55 18.61 -9.15
C ASP A 729 7.26 17.61 -10.28
N THR A 730 7.80 16.39 -10.14
CA THR A 730 7.56 15.30 -11.09
C THR A 730 6.60 14.31 -10.46
N LEU A 731 5.36 14.34 -10.95
CA LEU A 731 4.31 13.47 -10.48
C LEU A 731 4.36 12.16 -11.25
N GLN A 732 4.54 11.08 -10.52
CA GLN A 732 4.64 9.72 -11.06
C GLN A 732 3.80 8.77 -10.21
N ARG A 733 3.34 7.69 -10.83
CA ARG A 733 2.65 6.63 -10.11
C ARG A 733 3.62 5.54 -9.66
N ILE A 734 3.45 5.10 -8.42
CA ILE A 734 4.19 3.98 -7.83
C ILE A 734 3.18 2.94 -7.33
N THR A 735 3.33 1.69 -7.76
CA THR A 735 2.55 0.52 -7.29
C THR A 735 1.03 0.72 -7.14
N GLY A 736 0.43 1.69 -7.86
CA GLY A 736 -1.01 1.92 -7.90
C GLY A 736 -1.49 3.23 -7.33
N TYR A 737 -0.65 4.01 -6.66
CA TYR A 737 -1.01 5.34 -6.19
C TYR A 737 0.02 6.40 -6.57
N LEU A 738 -0.43 7.64 -6.57
CA LEU A 738 0.43 8.79 -6.87
C LEU A 738 1.27 9.17 -5.65
N VAL A 739 2.48 9.63 -5.92
CA VAL A 739 3.36 10.24 -4.92
C VAL A 739 3.81 11.59 -5.46
N GLY A 740 3.64 12.64 -4.69
CA GLY A 740 3.90 14.02 -5.11
C GLY A 740 5.36 14.36 -5.42
N THR A 741 6.31 13.47 -5.11
CA THR A 741 7.72 13.67 -5.45
C THR A 741 8.49 12.35 -5.44
N THR A 742 9.31 12.14 -6.46
CA THR A 742 10.19 10.97 -6.57
C THR A 742 11.34 10.96 -5.56
N ASN A 743 11.61 12.08 -4.89
CA ASN A 743 12.68 12.21 -3.90
C ASN A 743 12.52 11.29 -2.69
N ARG A 744 11.31 10.81 -2.44
CA ARG A 744 10.99 9.87 -1.35
C ARG A 744 11.01 8.41 -1.78
N TRP A 745 11.29 8.12 -3.05
CA TRP A 745 11.32 6.76 -3.56
C TRP A 745 12.62 6.06 -3.16
N ASN A 746 12.53 4.76 -2.91
CA ASN A 746 13.71 3.92 -2.71
C ASN A 746 14.43 3.63 -4.05
N ASN A 747 15.67 3.14 -3.97
CA ASN A 747 16.51 2.89 -5.15
C ASN A 747 15.89 1.88 -6.12
N ALA A 748 15.21 0.85 -5.63
CA ALA A 748 14.55 -0.15 -6.46
C ALA A 748 13.45 0.47 -7.32
N LYS A 749 12.61 1.35 -6.73
CA LYS A 749 11.55 2.05 -7.47
C LYS A 749 12.08 3.09 -8.45
N LEU A 750 13.17 3.77 -8.12
CA LEU A 750 13.84 4.66 -9.08
C LEU A 750 14.46 3.87 -10.25
N SER A 751 14.96 2.66 -10.01
CA SER A 751 15.45 1.77 -11.07
C SER A 751 14.32 1.25 -11.94
N GLU A 752 13.21 0.82 -11.33
CA GLU A 752 11.99 0.43 -12.05
C GLU A 752 11.46 1.56 -12.94
N LEU A 753 11.42 2.80 -12.44
CA LEU A 753 10.98 3.97 -13.21
C LEU A 753 11.88 4.24 -14.43
N ARG A 754 13.20 4.09 -14.29
CA ARG A 754 14.15 4.25 -15.42
C ARG A 754 13.94 3.21 -16.51
N ASP A 755 13.62 1.97 -16.10
CA ASP A 755 13.44 0.85 -17.01
C ASP A 755 12.07 0.84 -17.69
N ARG A 756 11.06 1.56 -17.17
CA ARG A 756 9.71 1.60 -17.73
C ARG A 756 9.68 2.05 -19.18
N VAL A 757 8.94 1.29 -19.98
CA VAL A 757 8.62 1.63 -21.38
C VAL A 757 7.14 1.95 -21.52
N THR A 758 6.79 2.72 -22.54
CA THR A 758 5.40 3.02 -22.90
C THR A 758 4.78 1.85 -23.68
N HIS A 759 3.48 1.69 -23.55
CA HIS A 759 2.70 0.71 -24.28
C HIS A 759 2.02 1.42 -25.47
N ASP A 760 2.55 1.26 -26.66
CA ASP A 760 2.05 1.90 -27.87
C ASP A 760 1.88 0.92 -29.04
N ASP A 761 1.12 1.33 -30.05
CA ASP A 761 0.87 0.52 -31.25
C ASP A 761 2.10 0.36 -32.16
N LYS A 762 3.15 1.16 -31.97
CA LYS A 762 4.41 1.04 -32.73
C LYS A 762 5.18 -0.22 -32.33
N ASN A 763 4.88 -0.78 -31.18
CA ASN A 763 5.45 -2.04 -30.72
C ASN A 763 4.84 -3.31 -31.41
N ASN A 764 3.77 -3.13 -32.23
CA ASN A 764 3.15 -4.25 -32.99
C ASN A 764 4.06 -4.83 -34.07
N ALA A 765 5.05 -4.09 -34.56
CA ALA A 765 5.94 -4.56 -35.62
C ALA A 765 6.90 -5.69 -35.16
N ILE A 766 7.06 -5.85 -33.84
CA ILE A 766 8.00 -6.85 -33.27
C ILE A 766 7.30 -8.18 -32.99
N THR A 767 5.97 -8.21 -32.83
CA THR A 767 5.22 -9.43 -32.45
C THR A 767 4.67 -10.21 -33.66
N ASN A 768 4.79 -9.70 -34.87
CA ASN A 768 4.31 -10.36 -36.11
C ASN A 768 5.41 -11.05 -36.93
N GLU A 769 6.65 -11.09 -36.47
CA GLU A 769 7.78 -11.71 -37.18
C GLU A 769 8.41 -12.92 -36.45
N ASN A 770 7.64 -13.62 -35.56
CA ASN A 770 8.12 -14.91 -35.05
C ASN A 770 6.98 -15.92 -34.96
#